data_0a82fd1831dfe296822f262a5284e1e2
#
_entry.id   0a82fd1831dfe296822f262a5284e1e2
#
_cell.length_a   1.000
_cell.length_b   1.000
_cell.length_c   1.000
_cell.angle_alpha   90.00
_cell.angle_beta   90.00
_cell.angle_gamma   90.00
#
_symmetry.space_group_name_H-M   'P 1'
#
loop_
_entity.id
_entity.type
_entity.pdbx_description
1 polymer ?
#
loop_
_entity_poly.entity_id
_entity_poly.type
_entity_poly.pdbx_seq_one_letter_code
_entity_poly.pdbx_strand_id
1 'polypeptide(L)'
;MSKEISLMEQQAKQKVKTYTFEEAYEASVKYFKGDEMAAKVWVSKYALKDSFGTIYELTPDDMHWRLAREIARIERKYPNPMSEEEVYLLLKDFRYIVPQGGPMTGIGNKFQIASLSNCFVIGNNNADSYGGIMKVDEEQVQLMKRRGGVGHDLSHIRPKGSPVLNSALTSTGVVPFMERYSNSTREVAQDGRRGALMLSISIKHPDAEKFIDAKMEQGKITGANVSVKIDDEFMRAAIEGKPYVQQYPIDSSNPKFRQEINAAELWKKIVHNAWKSAEPGILFWDTIIRESVPDCYADLGYKTVSTNPCGEIPLCPYDSCRLLALNLYSYVENPFSPQATFNFELFKKHVHAAQRMMDDIIDLELEKIDAILEKIANDPEDDEIKSVERNLWLKIRRKTIEGRRTGIGITAEGDMLAALNLRYGSDDAIDFAVEVHKSLAVEAYRSSVYTAKERGAFPIYNAQREKDNPFINRIKAEDEELYKEMSTYGRRNIALLTIAPTGTTSLMTQTTSGIEPVFMPYYKRRRKVNPNDKNVKVSFVDKVGDSWEEFNVFHHKFLVWMEVNGYNPEEVKNYDDDQLRELVQKSPYFKATSNDVDWLSKVRMQGMIQKWVDHSISVTVNLPEDITEEMVAKVYQTAWESGCKGCTVYRDGSRDGVLVTNKKEKEQSTSSAFPSKRPPVLDCDVIRFKNSHEDWVAFVGLFDGRPYEIFTGRTEDDVLPIPKAVTKGRIIKIKDENGSRYDFQYVDKYGYTNTIGGLSHMFNKEFWNYAKLISGVLRNGMPIPDVVNLVSSLRLDNESINSWIAGVERSLRRYIPDGTKAKAGKKCPECGSESLVYQEGCLKCQNCGHSKCG
;
A
#
# COMPACT_ATOMS: atom_id res chain seq x y z
N MET A 1 -46.40 -11.66 -30.99
CA MET A 1 -45.61 -10.57 -30.37
C MET A 1 -45.86 -10.37 -28.89
N SER A 2 -47.13 -10.16 -28.40
CA SER A 2 -47.32 -9.96 -26.93
C SER A 2 -47.13 -11.21 -26.05
N LYS A 3 -47.41 -12.42 -26.56
CA LYS A 3 -47.19 -13.69 -25.85
C LYS A 3 -45.74 -14.16 -25.88
N GLU A 4 -44.95 -13.84 -26.90
CA GLU A 4 -43.54 -14.17 -27.02
C GLU A 4 -42.68 -13.26 -26.16
N ILE A 5 -43.02 -11.97 -26.04
CA ILE A 5 -42.39 -11.03 -25.10
C ILE A 5 -42.65 -11.47 -23.65
N SER A 6 -43.88 -11.94 -23.34
CA SER A 6 -44.22 -12.47 -22.02
C SER A 6 -43.49 -13.78 -21.67
N LEU A 7 -43.24 -14.65 -22.68
CA LEU A 7 -42.45 -15.88 -22.46
C LEU A 7 -40.93 -15.59 -22.33
N MET A 8 -40.40 -14.62 -23.06
CA MET A 8 -39.02 -14.15 -22.90
C MET A 8 -38.81 -13.42 -21.56
N GLU A 9 -39.79 -12.62 -21.10
CA GLU A 9 -39.78 -12.02 -19.76
C GLU A 9 -39.97 -13.06 -18.65
N GLN A 10 -40.69 -14.15 -18.86
CA GLN A 10 -40.79 -15.27 -17.89
C GLN A 10 -39.56 -16.18 -17.86
N GLN A 11 -38.86 -16.37 -18.98
CA GLN A 11 -37.59 -17.06 -19.03
C GLN A 11 -36.41 -16.22 -18.46
N ALA A 12 -36.51 -14.88 -18.53
CA ALA A 12 -35.56 -13.98 -17.87
C ALA A 12 -35.75 -13.89 -16.34
N LYS A 13 -36.84 -14.41 -15.80
CA LYS A 13 -37.08 -14.52 -14.33
C LYS A 13 -36.74 -15.89 -13.76
N GLN A 14 -35.67 -16.52 -14.17
CA GLN A 14 -34.93 -17.36 -13.21
C GLN A 14 -34.46 -16.41 -12.11
N LYS A 15 -35.11 -16.50 -10.91
CA LYS A 15 -34.71 -15.72 -9.74
C LYS A 15 -33.23 -15.98 -9.49
N VAL A 16 -32.38 -15.05 -9.95
CA VAL A 16 -30.95 -15.09 -9.61
C VAL A 16 -30.90 -15.04 -8.09
N LYS A 17 -30.30 -16.06 -7.49
CA LYS A 17 -30.24 -16.21 -6.04
C LYS A 17 -29.31 -15.12 -5.50
N THR A 18 -29.78 -14.38 -4.53
CA THR A 18 -29.03 -13.29 -3.86
C THR A 18 -28.94 -13.58 -2.37
N TYR A 19 -27.94 -12.98 -1.73
CA TYR A 19 -27.64 -13.21 -0.33
C TYR A 19 -27.39 -11.90 0.41
N THR A 20 -27.69 -11.89 1.70
CA THR A 20 -27.25 -10.81 2.59
C THR A 20 -25.76 -10.95 2.92
N PHE A 21 -25.18 -9.91 3.49
CA PHE A 21 -23.79 -9.97 3.96
C PHE A 21 -23.62 -11.04 5.04
N GLU A 22 -24.57 -11.14 5.97
CA GLU A 22 -24.54 -12.08 7.08
C GLU A 22 -24.61 -13.52 6.57
N GLU A 23 -25.52 -13.85 5.63
CA GLU A 23 -25.62 -15.18 5.04
C GLU A 23 -24.32 -15.61 4.34
N ALA A 24 -23.76 -14.73 3.50
CA ALA A 24 -22.50 -15.00 2.81
C ALA A 24 -21.31 -15.09 3.79
N TYR A 25 -21.29 -14.27 4.83
CA TYR A 25 -20.25 -14.29 5.85
C TYR A 25 -20.29 -15.59 6.67
N GLU A 26 -21.45 -15.99 7.21
CA GLU A 26 -21.58 -17.23 7.98
C GLU A 26 -21.22 -18.49 7.16
N ALA A 27 -21.67 -18.53 5.90
CA ALA A 27 -21.31 -19.61 4.98
C ALA A 27 -19.80 -19.63 4.69
N SER A 28 -19.20 -18.46 4.51
CA SER A 28 -17.76 -18.34 4.26
C SER A 28 -16.91 -18.67 5.49
N VAL A 29 -17.36 -18.35 6.71
CA VAL A 29 -16.69 -18.78 7.94
C VAL A 29 -16.62 -20.31 8.01
N LYS A 30 -17.70 -21.01 7.63
CA LYS A 30 -17.68 -22.48 7.54
C LYS A 30 -16.73 -22.98 6.44
N TYR A 31 -16.73 -22.33 5.28
CA TYR A 31 -15.81 -22.65 4.18
C TYR A 31 -14.34 -22.54 4.61
N PHE A 32 -13.97 -21.47 5.32
CA PHE A 32 -12.62 -21.23 5.85
C PHE A 32 -12.36 -21.91 7.21
N LYS A 33 -13.17 -22.90 7.61
CA LYS A 33 -12.99 -23.70 8.83
C LYS A 33 -12.88 -22.86 10.12
N GLY A 34 -13.67 -21.79 10.22
CA GLY A 34 -13.72 -20.91 11.37
C GLY A 34 -12.85 -19.66 11.26
N ASP A 35 -12.12 -19.43 10.17
CA ASP A 35 -11.35 -18.21 9.96
C ASP A 35 -12.26 -17.05 9.54
N GLU A 36 -12.67 -16.27 10.56
CA GLU A 36 -13.55 -15.10 10.39
C GLU A 36 -12.89 -13.99 9.55
N MET A 37 -11.54 -13.85 9.61
CA MET A 37 -10.85 -12.81 8.87
C MET A 37 -10.82 -13.13 7.38
N ALA A 38 -10.48 -14.35 7.00
CA ALA A 38 -10.53 -14.81 5.62
C ALA A 38 -11.95 -14.66 5.03
N ALA A 39 -12.98 -15.09 5.79
CA ALA A 39 -14.38 -14.97 5.39
C ALA A 39 -14.79 -13.50 5.17
N LYS A 40 -14.49 -12.63 6.13
CA LYS A 40 -14.81 -11.19 6.04
C LYS A 40 -14.13 -10.51 4.85
N VAL A 41 -12.86 -10.84 4.63
CA VAL A 41 -12.07 -10.29 3.51
C VAL A 41 -12.67 -10.74 2.18
N TRP A 42 -13.02 -12.03 2.04
CA TRP A 42 -13.61 -12.52 0.80
C TRP A 42 -14.96 -11.87 0.52
N VAL A 43 -15.90 -11.88 1.47
CA VAL A 43 -17.23 -11.27 1.28
C VAL A 43 -17.13 -9.78 0.96
N SER A 44 -16.26 -9.04 1.69
CA SER A 44 -16.13 -7.60 1.50
C SER A 44 -15.49 -7.20 0.17
N LYS A 45 -14.50 -7.96 -0.32
CA LYS A 45 -13.64 -7.54 -1.43
C LYS A 45 -13.83 -8.32 -2.73
N TYR A 46 -14.24 -9.60 -2.68
CA TYR A 46 -14.15 -10.52 -3.81
C TYR A 46 -15.47 -11.15 -4.24
N ALA A 47 -16.41 -11.32 -3.32
CA ALA A 47 -17.75 -11.82 -3.66
C ALA A 47 -18.41 -10.93 -4.74
N LEU A 48 -19.07 -11.57 -5.72
CA LEU A 48 -19.74 -10.86 -6.80
C LEU A 48 -20.88 -10.00 -6.26
N LYS A 49 -20.84 -8.69 -6.54
CA LYS A 49 -21.82 -7.70 -6.09
C LYS A 49 -22.21 -6.77 -7.22
N ASP A 50 -23.44 -6.26 -7.14
CA ASP A 50 -23.87 -5.13 -7.94
C ASP A 50 -23.52 -3.79 -7.29
N SER A 51 -23.91 -2.68 -7.94
CA SER A 51 -23.67 -1.32 -7.43
C SER A 51 -24.54 -0.95 -6.21
N PHE A 52 -25.51 -1.78 -5.84
CA PHE A 52 -26.38 -1.60 -4.67
C PHE A 52 -25.91 -2.43 -3.47
N GLY A 53 -24.82 -3.20 -3.63
CA GLY A 53 -24.27 -4.07 -2.59
C GLY A 53 -24.95 -5.44 -2.47
N THR A 54 -25.85 -5.80 -3.40
CA THR A 54 -26.46 -7.12 -3.45
C THR A 54 -25.40 -8.17 -3.78
N ILE A 55 -25.30 -9.23 -2.99
CA ILE A 55 -24.30 -10.31 -3.14
C ILE A 55 -24.93 -11.47 -3.93
N TYR A 56 -24.21 -11.98 -4.92
CA TYR A 56 -24.64 -13.05 -5.82
C TYR A 56 -23.89 -14.38 -5.62
N GLU A 57 -22.96 -14.43 -4.70
CA GLU A 57 -22.14 -15.59 -4.36
C GLU A 57 -22.20 -15.86 -2.85
N LEU A 58 -22.49 -17.09 -2.46
CA LEU A 58 -22.61 -17.47 -1.05
C LEU A 58 -21.24 -17.75 -0.42
N THR A 59 -20.35 -18.41 -1.17
CA THR A 59 -19.04 -18.84 -0.72
C THR A 59 -17.99 -18.65 -1.83
N PRO A 60 -16.68 -18.74 -1.50
CA PRO A 60 -15.61 -18.74 -2.50
C PRO A 60 -15.76 -19.81 -3.60
N ASP A 61 -16.48 -20.87 -3.33
CA ASP A 61 -16.70 -21.95 -4.31
C ASP A 61 -17.50 -21.43 -5.51
N ASP A 62 -18.55 -20.62 -5.27
CA ASP A 62 -19.34 -19.99 -6.34
C ASP A 62 -18.46 -19.09 -7.24
N MET A 63 -17.52 -18.36 -6.63
CA MET A 63 -16.55 -17.54 -7.34
C MET A 63 -15.62 -18.42 -8.20
N HIS A 64 -15.10 -19.52 -7.67
CA HIS A 64 -14.21 -20.41 -8.42
C HIS A 64 -14.93 -20.98 -9.66
N TRP A 65 -16.20 -21.36 -9.55
CA TRP A 65 -17.01 -21.79 -10.68
C TRP A 65 -17.26 -20.66 -11.70
N ARG A 66 -17.51 -19.43 -11.24
CA ARG A 66 -17.63 -18.27 -12.14
C ARG A 66 -16.37 -18.07 -12.97
N LEU A 67 -15.20 -18.08 -12.33
CA LEU A 67 -13.91 -17.93 -12.99
C LEU A 67 -13.67 -19.07 -13.99
N ALA A 68 -13.92 -20.33 -13.57
CA ALA A 68 -13.72 -21.51 -14.40
C ALA A 68 -14.57 -21.49 -15.67
N ARG A 69 -15.85 -21.10 -15.58
CA ARG A 69 -16.76 -20.97 -16.74
C ARG A 69 -16.22 -19.98 -17.79
N GLU A 70 -15.77 -18.82 -17.35
CA GLU A 70 -15.31 -17.78 -18.25
C GLU A 70 -13.96 -18.15 -18.90
N ILE A 71 -13.05 -18.74 -18.16
CA ILE A 71 -11.76 -19.23 -18.70
C ILE A 71 -12.03 -20.35 -19.71
N ALA A 72 -12.84 -21.34 -19.35
CA ALA A 72 -13.21 -22.42 -20.25
C ALA A 72 -13.98 -21.91 -21.49
N ARG A 73 -14.73 -20.81 -21.38
CA ARG A 73 -15.38 -20.15 -22.53
C ARG A 73 -14.36 -19.62 -23.51
N ILE A 74 -13.26 -19.03 -23.04
CA ILE A 74 -12.15 -18.57 -23.90
C ILE A 74 -11.41 -19.77 -24.50
N GLU A 75 -11.07 -20.77 -23.69
CA GLU A 75 -10.38 -21.98 -24.11
C GLU A 75 -11.05 -22.66 -25.32
N ARG A 76 -12.40 -22.67 -25.35
CA ARG A 76 -13.16 -23.24 -26.49
C ARG A 76 -12.93 -22.52 -27.84
N LYS A 77 -12.29 -21.36 -27.85
CA LYS A 77 -11.88 -20.67 -29.10
C LYS A 77 -10.60 -21.26 -29.70
N TYR A 78 -9.90 -22.11 -28.93
CA TYR A 78 -8.57 -22.60 -29.29
C TYR A 78 -8.50 -24.13 -29.32
N PRO A 79 -7.43 -24.72 -29.94
CA PRO A 79 -7.20 -26.17 -29.90
C PRO A 79 -6.95 -26.68 -28.47
N ASN A 80 -7.32 -27.93 -28.21
CA ASN A 80 -7.09 -28.65 -26.95
C ASN A 80 -7.59 -27.88 -25.71
N PRO A 81 -8.84 -27.43 -25.68
CA PRO A 81 -9.35 -26.57 -24.61
C PRO A 81 -9.37 -27.29 -23.27
N MET A 82 -8.96 -26.61 -22.23
CA MET A 82 -9.25 -27.03 -20.84
C MET A 82 -10.76 -26.94 -20.58
N SER A 83 -11.29 -27.95 -19.91
CA SER A 83 -12.68 -27.98 -19.47
C SER A 83 -12.92 -27.05 -18.28
N GLU A 84 -14.20 -26.72 -18.03
CA GLU A 84 -14.63 -25.94 -16.88
C GLU A 84 -14.22 -26.61 -15.56
N GLU A 85 -14.34 -27.95 -15.50
CA GLU A 85 -14.02 -28.73 -14.32
C GLU A 85 -12.50 -28.78 -14.05
N GLU A 86 -11.68 -28.92 -15.09
CA GLU A 86 -10.21 -28.87 -14.96
C GLU A 86 -9.76 -27.51 -14.40
N VAL A 87 -10.27 -26.41 -14.92
CA VAL A 87 -9.95 -25.06 -14.42
C VAL A 87 -10.45 -24.90 -12.97
N TYR A 88 -11.68 -25.35 -12.67
CA TYR A 88 -12.21 -25.28 -11.30
C TYR A 88 -11.33 -26.03 -10.30
N LEU A 89 -10.86 -27.23 -10.60
CA LEU A 89 -10.00 -28.04 -9.73
C LEU A 89 -8.65 -27.35 -9.44
N LEU A 90 -8.13 -26.57 -10.39
CA LEU A 90 -6.91 -25.79 -10.20
C LEU A 90 -7.11 -24.60 -9.25
N LEU A 91 -8.31 -24.00 -9.26
CA LEU A 91 -8.66 -22.82 -8.44
C LEU A 91 -9.22 -23.19 -7.07
N LYS A 92 -9.88 -24.33 -6.96
CA LYS A 92 -10.65 -24.77 -5.79
C LYS A 92 -9.86 -24.61 -4.49
N ASP A 93 -10.55 -24.09 -3.46
CA ASP A 93 -10.02 -23.93 -2.10
C ASP A 93 -8.77 -23.05 -2.01
N PHE A 94 -8.50 -22.21 -3.04
CA PHE A 94 -7.24 -21.45 -3.18
C PHE A 94 -5.99 -22.33 -3.06
N ARG A 95 -6.13 -23.61 -3.43
CA ARG A 95 -5.12 -24.61 -3.13
C ARG A 95 -3.88 -24.47 -4.01
N TYR A 96 -4.03 -24.42 -5.34
CA TYR A 96 -2.91 -24.42 -6.28
C TYR A 96 -2.71 -23.11 -7.00
N ILE A 97 -3.75 -22.63 -7.67
CA ILE A 97 -3.73 -21.39 -8.48
C ILE A 97 -4.66 -20.37 -7.86
N VAL A 98 -4.12 -19.18 -7.58
CA VAL A 98 -4.81 -18.10 -6.87
C VAL A 98 -4.78 -16.84 -7.73
N PRO A 99 -5.85 -16.52 -8.48
CA PRO A 99 -5.96 -15.25 -9.18
C PRO A 99 -5.89 -14.09 -8.20
N GLN A 100 -5.29 -12.97 -8.61
CA GLN A 100 -5.23 -11.78 -7.78
C GLN A 100 -6.46 -10.89 -7.97
N GLY A 101 -6.53 -9.78 -7.22
CA GLY A 101 -7.75 -8.99 -7.05
C GLY A 101 -8.50 -8.60 -8.33
N GLY A 102 -7.82 -8.16 -9.38
CA GLY A 102 -8.45 -7.77 -10.66
C GLY A 102 -9.19 -8.93 -11.33
N PRO A 103 -8.49 -10.03 -11.67
CA PRO A 103 -9.13 -11.21 -12.22
C PRO A 103 -10.24 -11.79 -11.32
N MET A 104 -9.98 -11.88 -10.01
CA MET A 104 -10.90 -12.48 -9.05
C MET A 104 -12.25 -11.74 -8.98
N THR A 105 -12.22 -10.40 -8.99
CA THR A 105 -13.44 -9.57 -8.92
C THR A 105 -14.08 -9.32 -10.27
N GLY A 106 -13.30 -9.29 -11.36
CA GLY A 106 -13.75 -8.78 -12.66
C GLY A 106 -14.17 -9.85 -13.66
N ILE A 107 -13.58 -11.07 -13.61
CA ILE A 107 -13.95 -12.15 -14.53
C ILE A 107 -15.40 -12.57 -14.28
N GLY A 108 -16.21 -12.55 -15.34
CA GLY A 108 -17.65 -12.89 -15.26
C GLY A 108 -18.52 -11.85 -14.53
N ASN A 109 -17.93 -10.75 -14.04
CA ASN A 109 -18.71 -9.65 -13.44
C ASN A 109 -19.36 -8.80 -14.55
N LYS A 110 -20.69 -8.79 -14.56
CA LYS A 110 -21.54 -8.03 -15.51
C LYS A 110 -22.10 -6.73 -14.92
N PHE A 111 -21.93 -6.52 -13.61
CA PHE A 111 -22.47 -5.36 -12.90
C PHE A 111 -21.53 -4.15 -12.92
N GLN A 112 -20.23 -4.40 -13.08
CA GLN A 112 -19.22 -3.36 -13.07
C GLN A 112 -18.39 -3.41 -14.35
N ILE A 113 -18.29 -2.26 -15.02
CA ILE A 113 -17.44 -2.10 -16.21
C ILE A 113 -16.04 -1.69 -15.71
N ALA A 114 -15.20 -2.67 -15.45
CA ALA A 114 -13.85 -2.50 -14.91
C ALA A 114 -12.85 -3.39 -15.67
N SER A 115 -11.56 -3.03 -15.58
CA SER A 115 -10.46 -3.82 -16.12
C SER A 115 -10.15 -5.02 -15.22
N LEU A 116 -9.59 -6.09 -15.79
CA LEU A 116 -9.01 -7.22 -15.06
C LEU A 116 -7.56 -6.96 -14.68
N SER A 117 -6.94 -5.91 -15.22
CA SER A 117 -5.56 -5.54 -14.92
C SER A 117 -5.46 -4.90 -13.54
N ASN A 118 -4.48 -5.35 -12.78
CA ASN A 118 -4.23 -4.80 -11.44
C ASN A 118 -3.47 -3.48 -11.50
N CYS A 119 -2.58 -3.32 -12.50
CA CYS A 119 -1.59 -2.27 -12.54
C CYS A 119 -1.33 -1.78 -13.95
N PHE A 120 -1.09 -0.47 -14.06
CA PHE A 120 -0.78 0.25 -15.30
C PHE A 120 0.38 1.20 -15.08
N VAL A 121 1.10 1.51 -16.16
CA VAL A 121 1.98 2.68 -16.24
C VAL A 121 1.47 3.58 -17.36
N ILE A 122 1.47 4.86 -17.15
CA ILE A 122 1.09 5.88 -18.13
C ILE A 122 2.23 6.86 -18.40
N GLY A 123 2.09 7.64 -19.44
CA GLY A 123 3.07 8.64 -19.86
C GLY A 123 2.48 9.61 -20.89
N ASN A 124 3.27 10.59 -21.29
CA ASN A 124 2.84 11.65 -22.19
C ASN A 124 3.88 12.02 -23.25
N ASN A 125 4.70 11.05 -23.67
CA ASN A 125 5.80 11.26 -24.60
C ASN A 125 6.83 12.31 -24.11
N ASN A 126 7.09 12.32 -22.81
CA ASN A 126 7.99 13.25 -22.12
C ASN A 126 7.57 14.73 -22.25
N ALA A 127 6.30 15.02 -22.48
CA ALA A 127 5.80 16.40 -22.51
C ALA A 127 5.78 16.99 -21.10
N ASP A 128 6.46 18.15 -20.91
CA ASP A 128 6.53 18.89 -19.65
C ASP A 128 5.69 20.18 -19.67
N SER A 129 4.80 20.33 -20.65
CA SER A 129 3.79 21.38 -20.70
C SER A 129 2.66 21.12 -19.72
N TYR A 130 1.94 22.16 -19.30
CA TYR A 130 0.73 22.00 -18.49
C TYR A 130 -0.29 21.05 -19.14
N GLY A 131 -0.47 21.13 -20.47
CA GLY A 131 -1.33 20.19 -21.18
C GLY A 131 -0.90 18.73 -21.02
N GLY A 132 0.40 18.44 -21.15
CA GLY A 132 0.94 17.11 -20.94
C GLY A 132 0.82 16.62 -19.49
N ILE A 133 1.06 17.49 -18.53
CA ILE A 133 0.96 17.17 -17.09
C ILE A 133 -0.50 16.93 -16.67
N MET A 134 -1.44 17.81 -17.11
CA MET A 134 -2.86 17.65 -16.80
C MET A 134 -3.47 16.40 -17.46
N LYS A 135 -3.03 16.09 -18.68
CA LYS A 135 -3.45 14.85 -19.36
C LYS A 135 -3.07 13.60 -18.56
N VAL A 136 -1.86 13.54 -17.96
CA VAL A 136 -1.46 12.41 -17.10
C VAL A 136 -2.35 12.32 -15.85
N ASP A 137 -2.72 13.46 -15.25
CA ASP A 137 -3.62 13.51 -14.10
C ASP A 137 -5.02 12.96 -14.45
N GLU A 138 -5.56 13.36 -15.58
CA GLU A 138 -6.84 12.83 -16.08
C GLU A 138 -6.76 11.32 -16.39
N GLU A 139 -5.73 10.87 -17.13
CA GLU A 139 -5.53 9.46 -17.43
C GLU A 139 -5.40 8.60 -16.17
N GLN A 140 -4.71 9.11 -15.12
CA GLN A 140 -4.60 8.48 -13.81
C GLN A 140 -5.98 8.23 -13.18
N VAL A 141 -6.83 9.24 -13.14
CA VAL A 141 -8.19 9.17 -12.58
C VAL A 141 -9.05 8.19 -13.39
N GLN A 142 -8.97 8.25 -14.73
CA GLN A 142 -9.72 7.37 -15.63
C GLN A 142 -9.36 5.88 -15.44
N LEU A 143 -8.11 5.56 -15.13
CA LEU A 143 -7.68 4.19 -14.81
C LEU A 143 -8.12 3.77 -13.40
N MET A 144 -7.96 4.66 -12.43
CA MET A 144 -8.31 4.34 -11.04
C MET A 144 -9.80 4.06 -10.87
N LYS A 145 -10.69 4.78 -11.57
CA LYS A 145 -12.14 4.49 -11.56
C LYS A 145 -12.48 3.11 -12.13
N ARG A 146 -11.57 2.51 -12.93
CA ARG A 146 -11.66 1.14 -13.47
C ARG A 146 -10.86 0.12 -12.66
N ARG A 147 -10.50 0.43 -11.40
CA ARG A 147 -9.80 -0.41 -10.41
C ARG A 147 -8.31 -0.61 -10.65
N GLY A 148 -7.69 0.07 -11.60
CA GLY A 148 -6.25 0.00 -11.85
C GLY A 148 -5.42 0.76 -10.80
N GLY A 149 -4.30 0.19 -10.36
CA GLY A 149 -3.20 0.93 -9.75
C GLY A 149 -2.34 1.57 -10.85
N VAL A 150 -1.83 2.77 -10.62
CA VAL A 150 -1.14 3.55 -11.66
C VAL A 150 0.26 3.92 -11.22
N GLY A 151 1.22 3.88 -12.15
CA GLY A 151 2.53 4.45 -11.97
C GLY A 151 2.91 5.38 -13.11
N HIS A 152 3.65 6.43 -12.81
CA HIS A 152 4.26 7.28 -13.83
C HIS A 152 5.53 7.97 -13.34
N ASP A 153 6.36 8.38 -14.28
CA ASP A 153 7.67 8.97 -14.05
C ASP A 153 7.63 10.50 -14.18
N LEU A 154 8.32 11.19 -13.28
CA LEU A 154 8.41 12.65 -13.28
C LEU A 154 9.72 13.19 -13.83
N SER A 155 10.62 12.32 -14.28
CA SER A 155 11.96 12.73 -14.75
C SER A 155 11.95 13.62 -15.99
N HIS A 156 10.83 13.69 -16.71
CA HIS A 156 10.66 14.55 -17.88
C HIS A 156 10.17 15.98 -17.54
N ILE A 157 9.73 16.22 -16.31
CA ILE A 157 9.30 17.55 -15.86
C ILE A 157 10.54 18.40 -15.60
N ARG A 158 10.60 19.62 -16.18
CA ARG A 158 11.74 20.51 -16.01
C ARG A 158 11.98 20.89 -14.56
N PRO A 159 13.24 21.01 -14.11
CA PRO A 159 13.58 21.29 -12.72
C PRO A 159 13.13 22.69 -12.29
N LYS A 160 13.02 22.88 -10.97
CA LYS A 160 12.69 24.17 -10.35
C LYS A 160 13.68 25.26 -10.80
N GLY A 161 13.15 26.44 -11.15
CA GLY A 161 13.95 27.59 -11.58
C GLY A 161 14.31 27.58 -13.08
N SER A 162 13.99 26.50 -13.82
CA SER A 162 14.16 26.48 -15.27
C SER A 162 13.31 27.58 -15.92
N PRO A 163 13.80 28.27 -16.95
CA PRO A 163 13.03 29.33 -17.63
C PRO A 163 11.81 28.77 -18.34
N VAL A 164 10.71 29.50 -18.27
CA VAL A 164 9.46 29.23 -19.00
C VAL A 164 9.02 30.51 -19.73
N LEU A 165 8.42 30.35 -20.91
CA LEU A 165 7.93 31.46 -21.74
C LEU A 165 6.47 31.84 -21.45
N ASN A 166 6.13 31.88 -20.15
CA ASN A 166 4.81 32.33 -19.68
C ASN A 166 4.96 33.33 -18.53
N SER A 167 3.85 33.81 -17.97
CA SER A 167 3.81 34.78 -16.89
C SER A 167 4.56 34.39 -15.60
N ALA A 168 4.87 33.11 -15.40
CA ALA A 168 5.60 32.63 -14.23
C ALA A 168 7.12 32.81 -14.34
N LEU A 169 7.65 33.01 -15.54
CA LEU A 169 9.07 33.18 -15.89
C LEU A 169 9.95 31.96 -15.54
N THR A 170 9.66 31.26 -14.46
CA THR A 170 10.43 30.09 -14.00
C THR A 170 9.50 28.93 -13.60
N SER A 171 10.00 27.69 -13.76
CA SER A 171 9.33 26.44 -13.35
C SER A 171 9.29 26.30 -11.82
N THR A 172 8.20 25.75 -11.30
CA THR A 172 8.07 25.37 -9.89
C THR A 172 8.73 24.03 -9.57
N GLY A 173 9.13 23.24 -10.59
CA GLY A 173 9.73 21.92 -10.44
C GLY A 173 8.70 20.81 -10.23
N VAL A 174 9.15 19.64 -9.74
CA VAL A 174 8.33 18.40 -9.67
C VAL A 174 7.36 18.35 -8.48
N VAL A 175 7.69 18.97 -7.33
CA VAL A 175 6.96 18.78 -6.06
C VAL A 175 5.48 19.21 -6.13
N PRO A 176 5.10 20.38 -6.71
CA PRO A 176 3.69 20.76 -6.81
C PRO A 176 2.85 19.76 -7.64
N PHE A 177 3.46 19.11 -8.63
CA PHE A 177 2.78 18.10 -9.42
C PHE A 177 2.65 16.77 -8.68
N MET A 178 3.60 16.40 -7.82
CA MET A 178 3.45 15.27 -6.90
C MET A 178 2.24 15.46 -5.97
N GLU A 179 2.08 16.67 -5.41
CA GLU A 179 0.92 17.00 -4.56
C GLU A 179 -0.39 16.90 -5.33
N ARG A 180 -0.43 17.40 -6.57
CA ARG A 180 -1.59 17.30 -7.43
C ARG A 180 -1.99 15.84 -7.68
N TYR A 181 -1.09 15.02 -8.19
CA TYR A 181 -1.35 13.62 -8.50
C TYR A 181 -1.75 12.80 -7.25
N SER A 182 -1.13 13.11 -6.11
CA SER A 182 -1.49 12.53 -4.82
C SER A 182 -2.93 12.88 -4.41
N ASN A 183 -3.35 14.13 -4.62
CA ASN A 183 -4.70 14.58 -4.30
C ASN A 183 -5.74 13.91 -5.19
N SER A 184 -5.52 13.87 -6.51
CA SER A 184 -6.41 13.18 -7.46
C SER A 184 -6.58 11.69 -7.11
N THR A 185 -5.51 11.03 -6.65
CA THR A 185 -5.59 9.63 -6.19
C THR A 185 -6.53 9.45 -5.00
N ARG A 186 -6.56 10.41 -4.06
CA ARG A 186 -7.41 10.32 -2.86
C ARG A 186 -8.89 10.56 -3.15
N GLU A 187 -9.20 11.26 -4.23
CA GLU A 187 -10.57 11.55 -4.65
C GLU A 187 -11.28 10.32 -5.24
N VAL A 188 -10.51 9.38 -5.83
CA VAL A 188 -11.09 8.21 -6.49
C VAL A 188 -11.35 7.09 -5.51
N ALA A 189 -12.63 6.76 -5.28
CA ALA A 189 -13.07 5.60 -4.53
C ALA A 189 -13.11 4.34 -5.42
N GLN A 190 -12.69 3.20 -4.87
CA GLN A 190 -12.67 1.89 -5.55
C GLN A 190 -13.38 0.82 -4.70
N ASP A 191 -14.63 1.03 -4.30
CA ASP A 191 -15.44 0.09 -3.49
C ASP A 191 -14.64 -0.45 -2.27
N GLY A 192 -14.46 0.41 -1.27
CA GLY A 192 -13.71 0.09 -0.03
C GLY A 192 -12.18 0.00 -0.18
N ARG A 193 -11.65 0.37 -1.36
CA ARG A 193 -10.23 0.47 -1.66
C ARG A 193 -9.90 1.90 -2.11
N ARG A 194 -8.78 2.46 -1.69
CA ARG A 194 -8.26 3.73 -2.22
C ARG A 194 -7.53 3.48 -3.53
N GLY A 195 -7.47 4.50 -4.40
CA GLY A 195 -6.56 4.53 -5.54
C GLY A 195 -5.12 4.25 -5.08
N ALA A 196 -4.33 3.63 -5.93
CA ALA A 196 -2.91 3.37 -5.66
C ALA A 196 -2.05 4.01 -6.75
N LEU A 197 -1.07 4.81 -6.34
CA LEU A 197 -0.20 5.57 -7.22
C LEU A 197 1.28 5.32 -6.88
N MET A 198 2.10 5.15 -7.91
CA MET A 198 3.56 5.25 -7.84
C MET A 198 4.03 6.48 -8.59
N LEU A 199 4.80 7.33 -7.92
CA LEU A 199 5.57 8.41 -8.54
C LEU A 199 7.04 8.06 -8.49
N SER A 200 7.72 8.08 -9.63
CA SER A 200 9.15 7.82 -9.71
C SER A 200 9.92 9.00 -10.31
N ILE A 201 11.19 9.10 -9.96
CA ILE A 201 12.13 10.07 -10.55
C ILE A 201 13.51 9.44 -10.69
N SER A 202 14.23 9.80 -11.74
CA SER A 202 15.65 9.43 -11.88
C SER A 202 16.50 10.21 -10.89
N ILE A 203 17.47 9.56 -10.25
CA ILE A 203 18.49 10.22 -9.40
C ILE A 203 19.30 11.27 -10.18
N LYS A 204 19.38 11.12 -11.51
CA LYS A 204 20.03 12.07 -12.43
C LYS A 204 19.30 13.38 -12.58
N HIS A 205 18.03 13.47 -12.15
CA HIS A 205 17.24 14.67 -12.25
C HIS A 205 17.64 15.72 -11.20
N PRO A 206 17.77 17.03 -11.55
CA PRO A 206 18.18 18.06 -10.61
C PRO A 206 17.25 18.28 -9.40
N ASP A 207 15.96 17.94 -9.52
CA ASP A 207 15.00 18.01 -8.41
C ASP A 207 14.89 16.68 -7.62
N ALA A 208 15.76 15.67 -7.86
CA ALA A 208 15.69 14.39 -7.17
C ALA A 208 15.76 14.54 -5.64
N GLU A 209 16.61 15.43 -5.12
CA GLU A 209 16.69 15.71 -3.69
C GLU A 209 15.37 16.25 -3.12
N LYS A 210 14.72 17.18 -3.82
CA LYS A 210 13.41 17.74 -3.39
C LYS A 210 12.29 16.70 -3.45
N PHE A 211 12.34 15.82 -4.44
CA PHE A 211 11.41 14.68 -4.55
C PHE A 211 11.58 13.74 -3.34
N ILE A 212 12.82 13.42 -2.96
CA ILE A 212 13.13 12.55 -1.81
C ILE A 212 12.59 13.16 -0.50
N ASP A 213 12.71 14.49 -0.33
CA ASP A 213 12.25 15.18 0.86
C ASP A 213 10.73 15.48 0.87
N ALA A 214 10.04 15.35 -0.26
CA ALA A 214 8.66 15.80 -0.40
C ALA A 214 7.65 15.12 0.56
N LYS A 215 7.90 13.88 1.01
CA LYS A 215 7.06 13.17 1.98
C LYS A 215 7.50 13.33 3.44
N MET A 216 8.58 14.01 3.70
CA MET A 216 9.06 14.26 5.07
C MET A 216 8.19 15.27 5.81
N GLU A 217 7.41 16.09 5.09
CA GLU A 217 6.41 16.97 5.67
C GLU A 217 5.10 16.17 5.92
N GLN A 218 4.65 16.15 7.18
CA GLN A 218 3.42 15.45 7.56
C GLN A 218 2.22 15.95 6.77
N GLY A 219 1.40 15.02 6.28
CA GLY A 219 0.17 15.32 5.53
C GLY A 219 0.37 15.63 4.05
N LYS A 220 1.61 15.71 3.54
CA LYS A 220 1.87 15.88 2.10
C LYS A 220 2.02 14.53 1.38
N ILE A 221 1.55 14.47 0.14
CA ILE A 221 1.71 13.34 -0.79
C ILE A 221 1.27 11.99 -0.17
N THR A 222 0.18 11.99 0.57
CA THR A 222 -0.35 10.79 1.27
C THR A 222 -1.04 9.80 0.33
N GLY A 223 -1.37 10.22 -0.89
CA GLY A 223 -2.03 9.38 -1.91
C GLY A 223 -1.07 8.67 -2.87
N ALA A 224 0.24 8.80 -2.71
CA ALA A 224 1.21 8.19 -3.61
C ALA A 224 2.35 7.49 -2.84
N ASN A 225 2.82 6.35 -3.36
CA ASN A 225 4.13 5.81 -3.04
C ASN A 225 5.17 6.55 -3.89
N VAL A 226 6.35 6.77 -3.37
CA VAL A 226 7.44 7.45 -4.08
C VAL A 226 8.67 6.57 -4.14
N SER A 227 9.31 6.49 -5.31
CA SER A 227 10.53 5.71 -5.51
C SER A 227 11.55 6.45 -6.36
N VAL A 228 12.81 6.29 -6.01
CA VAL A 228 13.93 6.89 -6.76
C VAL A 228 14.55 5.82 -7.65
N LYS A 229 14.70 6.14 -8.94
CA LYS A 229 15.41 5.32 -9.91
C LYS A 229 16.91 5.61 -9.80
N ILE A 230 17.67 4.68 -9.23
CA ILE A 230 19.09 4.79 -8.97
C ILE A 230 19.85 4.01 -10.04
N ASP A 231 20.82 4.68 -10.68
CA ASP A 231 21.74 4.04 -11.63
C ASP A 231 23.00 3.52 -10.94
N ASP A 232 23.73 2.64 -11.64
CA ASP A 232 24.95 2.03 -11.15
C ASP A 232 26.08 3.05 -10.94
N GLU A 233 26.10 4.14 -11.74
CA GLU A 233 27.06 5.23 -11.62
C GLU A 233 26.91 5.96 -10.29
N PHE A 234 25.66 6.29 -9.91
CA PHE A 234 25.38 6.92 -8.62
C PHE A 234 25.74 6.01 -7.44
N MET A 235 25.39 4.72 -7.49
CA MET A 235 25.74 3.79 -6.41
C MET A 235 27.25 3.69 -6.19
N ARG A 236 28.02 3.57 -7.27
CA ARG A 236 29.49 3.55 -7.17
C ARG A 236 30.03 4.88 -6.63
N ALA A 237 29.54 6.01 -7.14
CA ALA A 237 29.96 7.32 -6.69
C ALA A 237 29.65 7.54 -5.18
N ALA A 238 28.47 7.09 -4.72
CA ALA A 238 28.07 7.20 -3.32
C ALA A 238 28.97 6.37 -2.39
N ILE A 239 29.32 5.13 -2.80
CA ILE A 239 30.18 4.24 -2.01
C ILE A 239 31.63 4.75 -1.99
N GLU A 240 32.13 5.26 -3.12
CA GLU A 240 33.50 5.75 -3.28
C GLU A 240 33.71 7.19 -2.79
N GLY A 241 32.61 7.90 -2.40
CA GLY A 241 32.66 9.30 -1.99
C GLY A 241 33.01 10.26 -3.13
N LYS A 242 32.64 9.91 -4.36
CA LYS A 242 32.88 10.70 -5.55
C LYS A 242 31.71 11.64 -5.89
N PRO A 243 31.95 12.73 -6.64
CA PRO A 243 30.88 13.56 -7.17
C PRO A 243 30.05 12.79 -8.21
N TYR A 244 28.78 13.20 -8.36
CA TYR A 244 27.86 12.70 -9.34
C TYR A 244 27.18 13.85 -10.11
N VAL A 245 26.94 13.66 -11.40
CA VAL A 245 26.38 14.71 -12.25
C VAL A 245 24.87 14.51 -12.44
N GLN A 246 24.10 15.49 -12.00
CA GLN A 246 22.69 15.60 -12.34
C GLN A 246 22.50 16.49 -13.56
N GLN A 247 21.54 16.18 -14.42
CA GLN A 247 21.29 16.95 -15.64
C GLN A 247 19.82 16.91 -16.06
N TYR A 248 19.43 17.90 -16.91
CA TYR A 248 18.13 17.91 -17.55
C TYR A 248 18.21 18.42 -19.00
N PRO A 249 17.55 17.78 -19.98
CA PRO A 249 16.89 16.46 -19.87
C PRO A 249 17.87 15.35 -19.47
N ILE A 250 17.38 14.35 -18.72
CA ILE A 250 18.25 13.33 -18.09
C ILE A 250 19.02 12.47 -19.09
N ASP A 251 18.45 12.22 -20.27
CA ASP A 251 19.01 11.39 -21.33
C ASP A 251 19.69 12.20 -22.44
N SER A 252 19.83 13.54 -22.29
CA SER A 252 20.39 14.41 -23.32
C SER A 252 21.91 14.38 -23.34
N SER A 253 22.50 14.24 -24.52
CA SER A 253 23.93 14.45 -24.73
C SER A 253 24.34 15.93 -24.63
N ASN A 254 23.36 16.86 -24.76
CA ASN A 254 23.55 18.31 -24.60
C ASN A 254 22.49 18.88 -23.64
N PRO A 255 22.61 18.61 -22.33
CA PRO A 255 21.61 19.02 -21.33
C PRO A 255 21.58 20.54 -21.18
N LYS A 256 20.35 21.08 -20.99
CA LYS A 256 20.12 22.52 -20.73
C LYS A 256 20.49 22.94 -19.30
N PHE A 257 20.53 21.97 -18.39
CA PHE A 257 20.89 22.13 -16.99
C PHE A 257 21.83 21.00 -16.58
N ARG A 258 22.89 21.34 -15.85
CA ARG A 258 23.86 20.40 -15.32
C ARG A 258 24.38 20.89 -13.99
N GLN A 259 24.46 20.03 -13.00
CA GLN A 259 25.07 20.30 -11.69
C GLN A 259 25.82 19.08 -11.19
N GLU A 260 26.89 19.34 -10.45
CA GLU A 260 27.62 18.30 -9.72
C GLU A 260 27.17 18.31 -8.27
N ILE A 261 26.94 17.12 -7.72
CA ILE A 261 26.50 16.90 -6.34
C ILE A 261 27.43 15.91 -5.62
N ASN A 262 27.40 15.96 -4.30
CA ASN A 262 28.02 14.93 -3.48
C ASN A 262 27.11 13.70 -3.40
N ALA A 263 27.50 12.62 -4.08
CA ALA A 263 26.70 11.39 -4.14
C ALA A 263 26.52 10.73 -2.75
N ALA A 264 27.56 10.75 -1.92
CA ALA A 264 27.51 10.15 -0.57
C ALA A 264 26.55 10.91 0.36
N GLU A 265 26.47 12.24 0.25
CA GLU A 265 25.51 13.04 1.04
C GLU A 265 24.07 12.80 0.61
N LEU A 266 23.79 12.75 -0.69
CA LEU A 266 22.45 12.42 -1.20
C LEU A 266 22.05 11.00 -0.83
N TRP A 267 22.98 10.03 -0.88
CA TRP A 267 22.75 8.66 -0.44
C TRP A 267 22.39 8.60 1.05
N LYS A 268 23.13 9.29 1.92
CA LYS A 268 22.80 9.38 3.36
C LYS A 268 21.40 9.95 3.58
N LYS A 269 20.99 10.95 2.80
CA LYS A 269 19.65 11.52 2.87
C LYS A 269 18.56 10.50 2.45
N ILE A 270 18.77 9.75 1.39
CA ILE A 270 17.85 8.67 0.96
C ILE A 270 17.68 7.65 2.09
N VAL A 271 18.79 7.19 2.66
CA VAL A 271 18.81 6.21 3.76
C VAL A 271 18.08 6.77 4.99
N HIS A 272 18.39 8.02 5.39
CA HIS A 272 17.74 8.68 6.52
C HIS A 272 16.22 8.77 6.34
N ASN A 273 15.76 9.23 5.17
CA ASN A 273 14.34 9.38 4.90
C ASN A 273 13.63 8.02 4.90
N ALA A 274 14.22 6.99 4.29
CA ALA A 274 13.69 5.64 4.31
C ALA A 274 13.64 5.05 5.74
N TRP A 275 14.68 5.25 6.54
CA TRP A 275 14.72 4.86 7.95
C TRP A 275 13.61 5.54 8.77
N LYS A 276 13.36 6.83 8.51
CA LYS A 276 12.41 7.63 9.27
C LYS A 276 10.95 7.41 8.84
N SER A 277 10.67 7.23 7.55
CA SER A 277 9.31 7.21 6.99
C SER A 277 9.00 6.01 6.10
N ALA A 278 9.92 5.04 5.96
CA ALA A 278 9.83 3.93 5.02
C ALA A 278 9.73 4.34 3.53
N GLU A 279 10.09 5.59 3.20
CA GLU A 279 10.14 6.14 1.83
C GLU A 279 11.27 7.15 1.69
N PRO A 280 11.86 7.30 0.48
CA PRO A 280 11.46 6.66 -0.78
C PRO A 280 11.84 5.19 -0.87
N GLY A 281 11.11 4.42 -1.69
CA GLY A 281 11.58 3.12 -2.18
C GLY A 281 12.72 3.30 -3.17
N ILE A 282 13.51 2.26 -3.38
CA ILE A 282 14.62 2.25 -4.33
C ILE A 282 14.33 1.32 -5.49
N LEU A 283 14.55 1.81 -6.71
CA LEU A 283 14.53 1.05 -7.94
C LEU A 283 15.95 1.08 -8.54
N PHE A 284 16.62 -0.06 -8.62
CA PHE A 284 17.94 -0.21 -9.25
C PHE A 284 17.76 -0.22 -10.76
N TRP A 285 17.79 0.98 -11.35
CA TRP A 285 17.26 1.21 -12.68
C TRP A 285 18.06 0.51 -13.77
N ASP A 286 19.40 0.51 -13.67
CA ASP A 286 20.23 -0.18 -14.65
C ASP A 286 20.02 -1.70 -14.63
N THR A 287 19.80 -2.28 -13.44
CA THR A 287 19.45 -3.70 -13.31
C THR A 287 18.09 -3.99 -13.94
N ILE A 288 17.08 -3.12 -13.70
CA ILE A 288 15.75 -3.26 -14.31
C ILE A 288 15.87 -3.28 -15.85
N ILE A 289 16.54 -2.29 -16.43
CA ILE A 289 16.63 -2.15 -17.89
C ILE A 289 17.47 -3.28 -18.52
N ARG A 290 18.61 -3.61 -17.93
CA ARG A 290 19.51 -4.66 -18.41
C ARG A 290 18.84 -6.02 -18.48
N GLU A 291 17.99 -6.34 -17.48
CA GLU A 291 17.32 -7.63 -17.38
C GLU A 291 15.95 -7.67 -18.05
N SER A 292 15.44 -6.52 -18.52
CA SER A 292 14.10 -6.40 -19.08
C SER A 292 14.03 -7.00 -20.50
N VAL A 293 13.20 -8.01 -20.69
CA VAL A 293 12.91 -8.57 -22.02
C VAL A 293 12.09 -7.60 -22.88
N PRO A 294 11.06 -6.91 -22.36
CA PRO A 294 10.31 -5.91 -23.13
C PRO A 294 11.16 -4.76 -23.68
N ASP A 295 12.22 -4.35 -23.00
CA ASP A 295 13.11 -3.28 -23.48
C ASP A 295 13.91 -3.66 -24.73
N CYS A 296 13.97 -4.93 -25.10
CA CYS A 296 14.44 -5.35 -26.43
C CYS A 296 13.57 -4.79 -27.57
N TYR A 297 12.37 -4.33 -27.25
CA TYR A 297 11.40 -3.71 -28.16
C TYR A 297 11.18 -2.21 -27.87
N ALA A 298 12.16 -1.54 -27.27
CA ALA A 298 12.05 -0.14 -26.84
C ALA A 298 11.71 0.82 -28.00
N ASP A 299 12.28 0.61 -29.20
CA ASP A 299 12.00 1.38 -30.42
C ASP A 299 10.57 1.15 -30.96
N LEU A 300 9.92 0.05 -30.57
CA LEU A 300 8.51 -0.24 -30.87
C LEU A 300 7.57 0.27 -29.75
N GLY A 301 8.09 1.10 -28.85
CA GLY A 301 7.33 1.73 -27.76
C GLY A 301 7.22 0.90 -26.49
N TYR A 302 8.09 -0.11 -26.27
CA TYR A 302 8.14 -0.91 -25.05
C TYR A 302 9.27 -0.50 -24.09
N LYS A 303 9.81 0.73 -24.22
CA LYS A 303 10.78 1.28 -23.28
C LYS A 303 10.14 1.41 -21.90
N THR A 304 10.71 0.74 -20.91
CA THR A 304 10.29 0.84 -19.51
C THR A 304 10.56 2.23 -18.95
N VAL A 305 9.59 2.84 -18.27
CA VAL A 305 9.70 4.20 -17.73
C VAL A 305 9.44 4.28 -16.23
N SER A 306 8.60 3.40 -15.68
CA SER A 306 8.25 3.38 -14.25
C SER A 306 7.79 1.99 -13.86
N THR A 307 7.31 1.84 -12.61
CA THR A 307 6.70 0.63 -12.09
C THR A 307 5.26 0.88 -11.64
N ASN A 308 4.52 -0.19 -11.38
CA ASN A 308 3.26 -0.15 -10.65
C ASN A 308 3.48 0.28 -9.18
N PRO A 309 2.40 0.55 -8.40
CA PRO A 309 2.51 1.03 -7.01
C PRO A 309 3.33 0.18 -6.04
N CYS A 310 3.41 -1.12 -6.26
CA CYS A 310 4.16 -2.06 -5.40
C CYS A 310 5.57 -2.39 -5.92
N GLY A 311 5.94 -1.88 -7.09
CA GLY A 311 7.30 -1.99 -7.65
C GLY A 311 7.65 -3.29 -8.36
N GLU A 312 6.75 -4.29 -8.38
CA GLU A 312 7.03 -5.60 -8.96
C GLU A 312 6.87 -5.68 -10.48
N ILE A 313 6.31 -4.66 -11.12
CA ILE A 313 6.06 -4.67 -12.57
C ILE A 313 6.62 -3.40 -13.23
N PRO A 314 7.87 -3.45 -13.72
CA PRO A 314 8.39 -2.42 -14.62
C PRO A 314 7.65 -2.43 -15.95
N LEU A 315 7.13 -1.27 -16.37
CA LEU A 315 6.27 -1.15 -17.55
C LEU A 315 6.66 0.04 -18.43
N CYS A 316 6.38 -0.11 -19.71
CA CYS A 316 6.31 1.02 -20.64
C CYS A 316 4.96 1.74 -20.54
N PRO A 317 4.81 2.97 -21.08
CA PRO A 317 3.54 3.69 -21.06
C PRO A 317 2.41 2.91 -21.75
N TYR A 318 1.24 2.91 -21.10
CA TYR A 318 -0.01 2.27 -21.56
C TYR A 318 0.01 0.75 -21.56
N ASP A 319 1.03 0.13 -20.97
CA ASP A 319 1.06 -1.31 -20.73
C ASP A 319 0.48 -1.63 -19.34
N SER A 320 0.10 -2.89 -19.16
CA SER A 320 -0.60 -3.35 -17.96
C SER A 320 -0.31 -4.82 -17.67
N CYS A 321 -0.52 -5.23 -16.44
CA CYS A 321 -0.32 -6.62 -16.03
C CYS A 321 -1.52 -7.16 -15.25
N ARG A 322 -1.87 -8.40 -15.54
CA ARG A 322 -2.83 -9.24 -14.80
C ARG A 322 -2.02 -10.22 -13.97
N LEU A 323 -2.49 -10.51 -12.76
CA LEU A 323 -1.73 -11.25 -11.76
C LEU A 323 -2.41 -12.54 -11.35
N LEU A 324 -1.58 -13.58 -11.21
CA LEU A 324 -1.96 -14.89 -10.71
C LEU A 324 -0.79 -15.47 -9.89
N ALA A 325 -1.07 -16.17 -8.80
CA ALA A 325 -0.05 -16.77 -7.94
C ALA A 325 -0.24 -18.28 -7.81
N LEU A 326 0.89 -19.00 -7.78
CA LEU A 326 0.95 -20.41 -7.39
C LEU A 326 1.16 -20.49 -5.87
N ASN A 327 0.36 -21.28 -5.18
CA ASN A 327 0.47 -21.51 -3.74
C ASN A 327 1.52 -22.60 -3.47
N LEU A 328 2.76 -22.20 -3.21
CA LEU A 328 3.90 -23.10 -3.10
C LEU A 328 3.76 -24.14 -1.99
N TYR A 329 3.13 -23.80 -0.87
CA TYR A 329 2.88 -24.74 0.23
C TYR A 329 2.13 -26.00 -0.22
N SER A 330 1.23 -25.86 -1.18
CA SER A 330 0.38 -26.97 -1.66
C SER A 330 1.12 -28.03 -2.48
N TYR A 331 2.37 -27.79 -2.83
CA TYR A 331 3.23 -28.76 -3.52
C TYR A 331 4.19 -29.50 -2.57
N VAL A 332 4.14 -29.18 -1.27
CA VAL A 332 4.91 -29.93 -0.27
C VAL A 332 4.15 -31.17 0.16
N GLU A 333 4.72 -32.33 -0.05
CA GLU A 333 4.24 -33.62 0.43
C GLU A 333 4.82 -33.92 1.80
N ASN A 334 4.03 -34.51 2.70
CA ASN A 334 4.39 -34.79 4.08
C ASN A 334 4.99 -33.57 4.82
N PRO A 335 4.32 -32.39 4.81
CA PRO A 335 4.87 -31.16 5.34
C PRO A 335 5.30 -31.30 6.80
N PHE A 336 6.40 -30.67 7.18
CA PHE A 336 6.98 -30.64 8.54
C PHE A 336 7.47 -31.99 9.07
N SER A 337 7.43 -33.05 8.29
CA SER A 337 7.98 -34.34 8.63
C SER A 337 9.42 -34.49 8.13
N PRO A 338 10.18 -35.50 8.62
CA PRO A 338 11.50 -35.84 8.05
C PRO A 338 11.45 -36.27 6.57
N GLN A 339 10.29 -36.67 6.08
CA GLN A 339 10.04 -37.10 4.69
C GLN A 339 9.45 -35.99 3.82
N ALA A 340 9.46 -34.76 4.27
CA ALA A 340 8.94 -33.62 3.53
C ALA A 340 9.68 -33.47 2.20
N THR A 341 8.95 -33.40 1.09
CA THR A 341 9.49 -33.22 -0.28
C THR A 341 8.61 -32.28 -1.07
N PHE A 342 9.19 -31.60 -2.05
CA PHE A 342 8.44 -30.75 -2.97
C PHE A 342 8.15 -31.52 -4.27
N ASN A 343 6.88 -31.57 -4.66
CA ASN A 343 6.44 -32.26 -5.86
C ASN A 343 6.64 -31.36 -7.10
N PHE A 344 7.86 -31.38 -7.67
CA PHE A 344 8.21 -30.60 -8.86
C PHE A 344 7.40 -31.00 -10.09
N GLU A 345 7.03 -32.26 -10.26
CA GLU A 345 6.26 -32.72 -11.42
C GLU A 345 4.85 -32.12 -11.43
N LEU A 346 4.18 -32.16 -10.27
CA LEU A 346 2.87 -31.52 -10.11
C LEU A 346 2.97 -30.00 -10.26
N PHE A 347 4.03 -29.40 -9.69
CA PHE A 347 4.28 -27.97 -9.80
C PHE A 347 4.44 -27.52 -11.24
N LYS A 348 5.32 -28.16 -12.02
CA LYS A 348 5.54 -27.89 -13.45
C LYS A 348 4.25 -28.01 -14.27
N LYS A 349 3.47 -29.06 -14.02
CA LYS A 349 2.16 -29.24 -14.66
C LYS A 349 1.22 -28.08 -14.39
N HIS A 350 1.16 -27.59 -13.15
CA HIS A 350 0.30 -26.48 -12.79
C HIS A 350 0.85 -25.13 -13.27
N VAL A 351 2.17 -24.92 -13.32
CA VAL A 351 2.78 -23.75 -13.96
C VAL A 351 2.37 -23.67 -15.43
N HIS A 352 2.42 -24.79 -16.14
CA HIS A 352 2.00 -24.88 -17.54
C HIS A 352 0.53 -24.46 -17.72
N ALA A 353 -0.36 -25.00 -16.90
CA ALA A 353 -1.78 -24.64 -16.92
C ALA A 353 -2.01 -23.17 -16.53
N ALA A 354 -1.30 -22.67 -15.50
CA ALA A 354 -1.41 -21.30 -15.02
C ALA A 354 -1.02 -20.28 -16.10
N GLN A 355 0.08 -20.52 -16.84
CA GLN A 355 0.50 -19.63 -17.92
C GLN A 355 -0.52 -19.63 -19.07
N ARG A 356 -1.10 -20.77 -19.38
CA ARG A 356 -2.18 -20.89 -20.37
C ARG A 356 -3.43 -20.11 -19.93
N MET A 357 -3.86 -20.28 -18.69
CA MET A 357 -4.98 -19.51 -18.12
C MET A 357 -4.71 -18.00 -18.11
N MET A 358 -3.47 -17.57 -17.89
CA MET A 358 -3.11 -16.15 -17.96
C MET A 358 -3.29 -15.58 -19.36
N ASP A 359 -3.01 -16.35 -20.42
CA ASP A 359 -3.28 -15.91 -21.78
C ASP A 359 -4.79 -15.81 -22.07
N ASP A 360 -5.62 -16.70 -21.50
CA ASP A 360 -7.08 -16.59 -21.54
C ASP A 360 -7.59 -15.34 -20.83
N ILE A 361 -6.99 -14.99 -19.69
CA ILE A 361 -7.31 -13.75 -18.94
C ILE A 361 -6.99 -12.50 -19.79
N ILE A 362 -6.00 -12.54 -20.68
CA ILE A 362 -5.73 -11.46 -21.63
C ILE A 362 -6.89 -11.30 -22.62
N ASP A 363 -7.43 -12.39 -23.15
CA ASP A 363 -8.59 -12.33 -24.04
C ASP A 363 -9.84 -11.79 -23.30
N LEU A 364 -10.04 -12.22 -22.06
CA LEU A 364 -11.10 -11.65 -21.19
C LEU A 364 -10.89 -10.17 -20.91
N GLU A 365 -9.64 -9.73 -20.72
CA GLU A 365 -9.32 -8.30 -20.57
C GLU A 365 -9.62 -7.51 -21.82
N LEU A 366 -9.34 -8.03 -23.01
CA LEU A 366 -9.68 -7.39 -24.27
C LEU A 366 -11.21 -7.21 -24.40
N GLU A 367 -12.01 -8.21 -24.01
CA GLU A 367 -13.48 -8.08 -23.94
C GLU A 367 -13.91 -7.00 -22.94
N LYS A 368 -13.23 -6.85 -21.79
CA LYS A 368 -13.51 -5.77 -20.83
C LYS A 368 -13.12 -4.39 -21.37
N ILE A 369 -11.99 -4.29 -22.05
CA ILE A 369 -11.57 -3.03 -22.70
C ILE A 369 -12.59 -2.63 -23.78
N ASP A 370 -13.05 -3.57 -24.60
CA ASP A 370 -14.08 -3.31 -25.63
C ASP A 370 -15.38 -2.83 -24.98
N ALA A 371 -15.82 -3.42 -23.86
CA ALA A 371 -16.98 -2.96 -23.11
C ALA A 371 -16.77 -1.54 -22.49
N ILE A 372 -15.55 -1.21 -22.05
CA ILE A 372 -15.23 0.15 -21.59
C ILE A 372 -15.33 1.15 -22.75
N LEU A 373 -14.76 0.82 -23.92
CA LEU A 373 -14.82 1.67 -25.10
C LEU A 373 -16.26 1.87 -25.61
N GLU A 374 -17.09 0.83 -25.59
CA GLU A 374 -18.51 0.90 -25.89
C GLU A 374 -19.27 1.81 -24.91
N LYS A 375 -18.99 1.67 -23.59
CA LYS A 375 -19.57 2.55 -22.57
C LYS A 375 -19.19 4.02 -22.82
N ILE A 376 -17.94 4.33 -23.12
CA ILE A 376 -17.46 5.68 -23.44
C ILE A 376 -18.17 6.21 -24.69
N ALA A 377 -18.33 5.40 -25.75
CA ALA A 377 -19.01 5.80 -26.97
C ALA A 377 -20.47 6.20 -26.71
N ASN A 378 -21.15 5.48 -25.81
CA ASN A 378 -22.58 5.66 -25.49
C ASN A 378 -22.82 6.71 -24.38
N ASP A 379 -21.77 7.28 -23.75
CA ASP A 379 -21.95 8.37 -22.81
C ASP A 379 -22.49 9.63 -23.50
N PRO A 380 -23.44 10.38 -22.87
CA PRO A 380 -24.08 11.54 -23.47
C PRO A 380 -23.19 12.80 -23.54
N GLU A 381 -21.98 12.75 -22.95
CA GLU A 381 -21.03 13.85 -22.95
C GLU A 381 -20.47 14.13 -24.36
N ASP A 382 -19.98 15.36 -24.58
CA ASP A 382 -19.32 15.75 -25.81
C ASP A 382 -18.05 14.93 -26.08
N ASP A 383 -17.77 14.70 -27.38
CA ASP A 383 -16.60 13.94 -27.82
C ASP A 383 -15.28 14.53 -27.35
N GLU A 384 -15.19 15.86 -27.17
CA GLU A 384 -14.02 16.52 -26.62
C GLU A 384 -13.70 16.01 -25.20
N ILE A 385 -14.71 15.92 -24.33
CA ILE A 385 -14.56 15.42 -22.95
C ILE A 385 -14.19 13.93 -22.95
N LYS A 386 -14.88 13.11 -23.77
CA LYS A 386 -14.65 11.66 -23.86
C LYS A 386 -13.30 11.28 -24.46
N SER A 387 -12.66 12.18 -25.17
CA SER A 387 -11.50 11.88 -26.03
C SER A 387 -10.29 11.36 -25.25
N VAL A 388 -10.02 11.88 -24.06
CA VAL A 388 -8.85 11.48 -23.26
C VAL A 388 -9.02 10.05 -22.77
N GLU A 389 -10.17 9.70 -22.19
CA GLU A 389 -10.44 8.32 -21.73
C GLU A 389 -10.47 7.34 -22.91
N ARG A 390 -11.14 7.68 -24.00
CA ARG A 390 -11.16 6.84 -25.22
C ARG A 390 -9.78 6.56 -25.77
N ASN A 391 -8.95 7.59 -25.94
CA ASN A 391 -7.58 7.46 -26.45
C ASN A 391 -6.68 6.67 -25.50
N LEU A 392 -6.84 6.81 -24.19
CA LEU A 392 -6.16 6.02 -23.17
C LEU A 392 -6.45 4.53 -23.37
N TRP A 393 -7.72 4.14 -23.42
CA TRP A 393 -8.10 2.72 -23.57
C TRP A 393 -7.74 2.12 -24.91
N LEU A 394 -7.75 2.91 -26.00
CA LEU A 394 -7.26 2.47 -27.32
C LEU A 394 -5.76 2.15 -27.28
N LYS A 395 -4.96 2.96 -26.60
CA LYS A 395 -3.51 2.70 -26.41
C LYS A 395 -3.27 1.45 -25.56
N ILE A 396 -4.02 1.29 -24.48
CA ILE A 396 -3.91 0.10 -23.61
C ILE A 396 -4.34 -1.15 -24.39
N ARG A 397 -5.45 -1.07 -25.14
CA ARG A 397 -5.89 -2.18 -26.00
C ARG A 397 -4.80 -2.63 -26.99
N ARG A 398 -4.16 -1.66 -27.65
CA ARG A 398 -3.08 -1.92 -28.58
C ARG A 398 -1.90 -2.64 -27.88
N LYS A 399 -1.45 -2.12 -26.73
CA LYS A 399 -0.37 -2.74 -25.94
C LYS A 399 -0.73 -4.16 -25.48
N THR A 400 -1.98 -4.36 -25.04
CA THR A 400 -2.47 -5.68 -24.61
C THR A 400 -2.44 -6.69 -25.76
N ILE A 401 -2.82 -6.28 -26.99
CA ILE A 401 -2.76 -7.14 -28.17
C ILE A 401 -1.32 -7.43 -28.59
N GLU A 402 -0.49 -6.40 -28.72
CA GLU A 402 0.86 -6.49 -29.28
C GLU A 402 1.83 -7.26 -28.37
N GLY A 403 1.73 -7.10 -27.04
CA GLY A 403 2.66 -7.71 -26.09
C GLY A 403 2.10 -8.92 -25.34
N ARG A 404 0.80 -8.98 -25.10
CA ARG A 404 0.14 -10.05 -24.32
C ARG A 404 0.87 -10.36 -23.01
N ARG A 405 1.20 -9.31 -22.23
CA ARG A 405 1.96 -9.43 -20.97
C ARG A 405 1.17 -10.15 -19.90
N THR A 406 1.80 -11.10 -19.21
CA THR A 406 1.26 -11.83 -18.07
C THR A 406 2.09 -11.57 -16.81
N GLY A 407 1.56 -11.92 -15.63
CA GLY A 407 2.23 -11.81 -14.35
C GLY A 407 1.95 -13.03 -13.49
N ILE A 408 2.61 -14.14 -13.76
CA ILE A 408 2.61 -15.30 -12.88
C ILE A 408 3.64 -15.09 -11.78
N GLY A 409 3.23 -15.33 -10.55
CA GLY A 409 4.08 -15.31 -9.39
C GLY A 409 3.76 -16.45 -8.43
N ILE A 410 4.16 -16.26 -7.20
CA ILE A 410 3.97 -17.23 -6.12
C ILE A 410 3.35 -16.57 -4.87
N THR A 411 2.85 -17.41 -4.00
CA THR A 411 2.55 -17.09 -2.60
C THR A 411 3.01 -18.25 -1.73
N ALA A 412 3.10 -18.04 -0.41
CA ALA A 412 3.48 -19.07 0.55
C ALA A 412 4.97 -19.53 0.50
N GLU A 413 5.90 -18.68 0.03
CA GLU A 413 7.33 -19.03 0.02
C GLU A 413 7.84 -19.40 1.44
N GLY A 414 7.54 -18.55 2.44
CA GLY A 414 7.95 -18.80 3.82
C GLY A 414 7.40 -20.09 4.39
N ASP A 415 6.13 -20.40 4.14
CA ASP A 415 5.51 -21.65 4.62
C ASP A 415 5.96 -22.88 3.84
N MET A 416 6.25 -22.76 2.55
CA MET A 416 6.86 -23.85 1.78
C MET A 416 8.21 -24.24 2.37
N LEU A 417 9.09 -23.26 2.60
CA LEU A 417 10.41 -23.53 3.19
C LEU A 417 10.29 -24.14 4.58
N ALA A 418 9.42 -23.57 5.44
CA ALA A 418 9.19 -24.14 6.77
C ALA A 418 8.65 -25.58 6.72
N ALA A 419 7.71 -25.87 5.81
CA ALA A 419 7.14 -27.20 5.61
C ALA A 419 8.17 -28.24 5.16
N LEU A 420 9.22 -27.80 4.47
CA LEU A 420 10.38 -28.62 4.07
C LEU A 420 11.47 -28.70 5.17
N ASN A 421 11.23 -28.13 6.36
CA ASN A 421 12.19 -27.98 7.43
C ASN A 421 13.43 -27.15 7.06
N LEU A 422 13.28 -26.24 6.09
CA LEU A 422 14.29 -25.27 5.69
C LEU A 422 14.01 -23.93 6.39
N ARG A 423 15.02 -23.42 7.11
CA ARG A 423 14.89 -22.13 7.78
C ARG A 423 15.02 -20.99 6.78
N TYR A 424 14.00 -20.14 6.66
CA TYR A 424 14.03 -18.98 5.76
C TYR A 424 15.32 -18.16 5.96
N GLY A 425 16.01 -17.87 4.84
CA GLY A 425 17.26 -17.10 4.83
C GLY A 425 18.53 -17.92 5.11
N SER A 426 18.46 -19.25 5.36
CA SER A 426 19.64 -20.11 5.35
C SER A 426 20.09 -20.39 3.91
N ASP A 427 21.36 -20.76 3.73
CA ASP A 427 21.92 -21.03 2.41
C ASP A 427 21.15 -22.16 1.70
N ASP A 428 20.83 -23.27 2.41
CA ASP A 428 20.03 -24.37 1.88
C ASP A 428 18.63 -23.92 1.43
N ALA A 429 18.00 -23.02 2.19
CA ALA A 429 16.68 -22.46 1.86
C ALA A 429 16.77 -21.54 0.63
N ILE A 430 17.85 -20.76 0.52
CA ILE A 430 18.09 -19.88 -0.64
C ILE A 430 18.28 -20.74 -1.90
N ASP A 431 19.13 -21.75 -1.84
CA ASP A 431 19.38 -22.64 -2.97
C ASP A 431 18.11 -23.36 -3.44
N PHE A 432 17.31 -23.84 -2.48
CA PHE A 432 16.04 -24.49 -2.79
C PHE A 432 15.02 -23.53 -3.39
N ALA A 433 14.89 -22.32 -2.85
CA ALA A 433 14.00 -21.30 -3.39
C ALA A 433 14.39 -20.92 -4.83
N VAL A 434 15.69 -20.79 -5.11
CA VAL A 434 16.21 -20.54 -6.47
C VAL A 434 15.83 -21.67 -7.43
N GLU A 435 15.92 -22.95 -7.00
CA GLU A 435 15.51 -24.09 -7.84
C GLU A 435 14.01 -24.07 -8.17
N VAL A 436 13.16 -23.73 -7.18
CA VAL A 436 11.71 -23.59 -7.40
C VAL A 436 11.43 -22.47 -8.42
N HIS A 437 12.05 -21.29 -8.26
CA HIS A 437 11.84 -20.16 -9.16
C HIS A 437 12.44 -20.37 -10.55
N LYS A 438 13.57 -21.08 -10.64
CA LYS A 438 14.13 -21.54 -11.92
C LYS A 438 13.15 -22.48 -12.64
N SER A 439 12.60 -23.46 -11.93
CA SER A 439 11.58 -24.37 -12.46
C SER A 439 10.33 -23.62 -12.93
N LEU A 440 9.87 -22.63 -12.14
CA LEU A 440 8.76 -21.73 -12.51
C LEU A 440 9.05 -20.99 -13.83
N ALA A 441 10.24 -20.39 -13.95
CA ALA A 441 10.62 -19.60 -15.11
C ALA A 441 10.68 -20.46 -16.39
N VAL A 442 11.43 -21.56 -16.35
CA VAL A 442 11.59 -22.46 -17.49
C VAL A 442 10.23 -23.00 -17.94
N GLU A 443 9.39 -23.46 -17.01
CA GLU A 443 8.12 -24.07 -17.36
C GLU A 443 7.08 -23.06 -17.84
N ALA A 444 7.05 -21.84 -17.29
CA ALA A 444 6.19 -20.77 -17.79
C ALA A 444 6.57 -20.37 -19.23
N TYR A 445 7.88 -20.24 -19.51
CA TYR A 445 8.37 -19.97 -20.86
C TYR A 445 8.04 -21.10 -21.82
N ARG A 446 8.20 -22.36 -21.39
CA ARG A 446 7.79 -23.55 -22.17
C ARG A 446 6.30 -23.50 -22.51
N SER A 447 5.44 -23.23 -21.53
CA SER A 447 4.00 -23.09 -21.74
C SER A 447 3.66 -21.98 -22.73
N SER A 448 4.34 -20.82 -22.63
CA SER A 448 4.14 -19.71 -23.56
C SER A 448 4.56 -20.06 -25.00
N VAL A 449 5.60 -20.88 -25.20
CA VAL A 449 5.98 -21.42 -26.50
C VAL A 449 4.93 -22.41 -27.03
N TYR A 450 4.44 -23.32 -26.19
CA TYR A 450 3.35 -24.23 -26.57
C TYR A 450 2.09 -23.47 -26.97
N THR A 451 1.71 -22.47 -26.19
CA THR A 451 0.57 -21.60 -26.49
C THR A 451 0.79 -20.83 -27.80
N ALA A 452 2.03 -20.42 -28.11
CA ALA A 452 2.36 -19.78 -29.38
C ALA A 452 2.20 -20.74 -30.57
N LYS A 453 2.54 -22.02 -30.43
CA LYS A 453 2.30 -23.04 -31.47
C LYS A 453 0.82 -23.22 -31.79
N GLU A 454 -0.05 -23.10 -30.79
CA GLU A 454 -1.49 -23.26 -30.93
C GLU A 454 -2.23 -21.96 -31.34
N ARG A 455 -1.78 -20.81 -30.84
CA ARG A 455 -2.52 -19.53 -30.91
C ARG A 455 -1.74 -18.41 -31.62
N GLY A 456 -0.51 -18.68 -32.06
CA GLY A 456 0.40 -17.69 -32.62
C GLY A 456 1.23 -16.97 -31.54
N ALA A 457 2.44 -16.54 -31.93
CA ALA A 457 3.29 -15.72 -31.07
C ALA A 457 2.69 -14.33 -30.83
N PHE A 458 3.17 -13.59 -29.81
CA PHE A 458 2.79 -12.19 -29.69
C PHE A 458 3.25 -11.39 -30.93
N PRO A 459 2.42 -10.45 -31.42
CA PRO A 459 2.58 -9.90 -32.79
C PRO A 459 3.93 -9.28 -33.14
N ILE A 460 4.62 -8.71 -32.15
CA ILE A 460 5.90 -8.03 -32.37
C ILE A 460 7.12 -8.91 -32.06
N TYR A 461 6.92 -10.20 -31.74
CA TYR A 461 8.01 -11.12 -31.40
C TYR A 461 9.11 -11.14 -32.46
N ASN A 462 10.35 -11.08 -31.99
CA ASN A 462 11.55 -11.21 -32.87
C ASN A 462 12.74 -11.75 -32.07
N ALA A 463 13.14 -12.99 -32.34
CA ALA A 463 14.23 -13.66 -31.63
C ALA A 463 15.57 -12.93 -31.71
N GLN A 464 15.86 -12.21 -32.82
CA GLN A 464 17.11 -11.46 -32.96
C GLN A 464 17.22 -10.26 -32.03
N ARG A 465 16.11 -9.67 -31.68
CA ARG A 465 16.07 -8.56 -30.67
C ARG A 465 16.46 -9.03 -29.30
N GLU A 466 16.14 -10.27 -28.95
CA GLU A 466 16.29 -10.83 -27.62
C GLU A 466 17.59 -11.59 -27.37
N LYS A 467 18.37 -11.84 -28.44
CA LYS A 467 19.57 -12.72 -28.42
C LYS A 467 20.62 -12.36 -27.37
N ASP A 468 20.76 -11.08 -27.06
CA ASP A 468 21.72 -10.54 -26.08
C ASP A 468 21.11 -10.25 -24.70
N ASN A 469 19.81 -10.52 -24.51
CA ASN A 469 19.14 -10.28 -23.24
C ASN A 469 19.62 -11.29 -22.17
N PRO A 470 20.08 -10.85 -21.00
CA PRO A 470 20.62 -11.73 -19.96
C PRO A 470 19.61 -12.77 -19.45
N PHE A 471 18.33 -12.39 -19.29
CA PHE A 471 17.29 -13.31 -18.84
C PHE A 471 17.05 -14.43 -19.86
N ILE A 472 16.89 -14.10 -21.14
CA ILE A 472 16.74 -15.08 -22.24
C ILE A 472 17.96 -16.00 -22.35
N ASN A 473 19.15 -15.45 -22.14
CA ASN A 473 20.38 -16.23 -22.14
C ASN A 473 20.47 -17.22 -20.96
N ARG A 474 19.89 -16.89 -19.79
CA ARG A 474 19.78 -17.85 -18.69
C ARG A 474 18.79 -18.98 -19.02
N ILE A 475 17.63 -18.66 -19.62
CA ILE A 475 16.70 -19.70 -20.11
C ILE A 475 17.39 -20.62 -21.12
N LYS A 476 18.15 -20.05 -22.06
CA LYS A 476 18.94 -20.84 -23.05
C LYS A 476 19.98 -21.74 -22.38
N ALA A 477 20.69 -21.24 -21.38
CA ALA A 477 21.71 -22.01 -20.68
C ALA A 477 21.11 -23.18 -19.87
N GLU A 478 19.90 -23.02 -19.36
CA GLU A 478 19.21 -24.06 -18.61
C GLU A 478 18.50 -25.07 -19.51
N ASP A 479 17.93 -24.61 -20.63
CA ASP A 479 17.21 -25.45 -21.59
C ASP A 479 17.41 -24.95 -23.06
N GLU A 480 18.40 -25.53 -23.74
CA GLU A 480 18.74 -25.15 -25.11
C GLU A 480 17.65 -25.57 -26.11
N GLU A 481 16.94 -26.66 -25.86
CA GLU A 481 15.85 -27.13 -26.70
C GLU A 481 14.66 -26.15 -26.64
N LEU A 482 14.26 -25.73 -25.44
CA LEU A 482 13.26 -24.69 -25.25
C LEU A 482 13.63 -23.39 -25.99
N TYR A 483 14.89 -22.97 -25.90
CA TYR A 483 15.36 -21.79 -26.64
C TYR A 483 15.26 -21.94 -28.16
N LYS A 484 15.61 -23.12 -28.72
CA LYS A 484 15.46 -23.42 -30.16
C LYS A 484 13.99 -23.38 -30.58
N GLU A 485 13.10 -23.98 -29.80
CA GLU A 485 11.67 -23.95 -30.07
C GLU A 485 11.12 -22.51 -29.98
N MET A 486 11.50 -21.74 -28.95
CA MET A 486 11.14 -20.34 -28.80
C MET A 486 11.63 -19.50 -30.00
N SER A 487 12.85 -19.71 -30.44
CA SER A 487 13.41 -19.02 -31.64
C SER A 487 12.65 -19.34 -32.92
N THR A 488 12.10 -20.55 -33.03
CA THR A 488 11.43 -21.06 -34.23
C THR A 488 9.94 -20.63 -34.25
N TYR A 489 9.23 -20.84 -33.14
CA TYR A 489 7.78 -20.67 -33.08
C TYR A 489 7.36 -19.36 -32.36
N GLY A 490 8.32 -18.70 -31.72
CA GLY A 490 8.03 -17.59 -30.81
C GLY A 490 7.48 -18.05 -29.48
N ARG A 491 7.08 -17.08 -28.66
CA ARG A 491 6.25 -17.30 -27.47
C ARG A 491 5.02 -16.41 -27.51
N ARG A 492 4.00 -16.78 -26.76
CA ARG A 492 2.70 -16.11 -26.75
C ARG A 492 2.71 -14.74 -26.04
N ASN A 493 3.62 -14.52 -25.10
CA ASN A 493 3.63 -13.41 -24.16
C ASN A 493 5.01 -12.74 -24.11
N ILE A 494 5.07 -11.40 -24.09
CA ILE A 494 6.32 -10.61 -24.12
C ILE A 494 7.12 -10.74 -22.81
N ALA A 495 6.44 -10.80 -21.67
CA ALA A 495 7.00 -11.05 -20.34
C ALA A 495 5.97 -11.80 -19.50
N LEU A 496 6.42 -12.63 -18.54
CA LEU A 496 5.60 -13.65 -17.94
C LEU A 496 5.52 -13.61 -16.43
N LEU A 497 6.61 -13.27 -15.72
CA LEU A 497 6.81 -13.60 -14.32
C LEU A 497 6.93 -12.35 -13.44
N THR A 498 6.22 -12.34 -12.31
CA THR A 498 6.33 -11.28 -11.31
C THR A 498 5.97 -11.80 -9.92
N ILE A 499 6.60 -11.30 -8.88
CA ILE A 499 6.24 -11.65 -7.51
C ILE A 499 5.54 -10.48 -6.86
N ALA A 500 4.20 -10.58 -6.82
CA ALA A 500 3.31 -9.62 -6.19
C ALA A 500 3.25 -9.80 -4.67
N PRO A 501 2.82 -8.78 -3.90
CA PRO A 501 2.73 -8.87 -2.44
C PRO A 501 1.77 -9.95 -1.93
N THR A 502 0.71 -10.27 -2.66
CA THR A 502 -0.38 -11.21 -2.29
C THR A 502 -0.99 -11.02 -0.89
N GLY A 503 -0.82 -9.85 -0.28
CA GLY A 503 -1.14 -9.61 1.13
C GLY A 503 -2.61 -9.91 1.53
N THR A 504 -3.58 -9.67 0.64
CA THR A 504 -4.99 -9.97 0.91
C THR A 504 -5.34 -11.41 0.54
N THR A 505 -4.78 -11.94 -0.56
CA THR A 505 -5.07 -13.30 -1.02
C THR A 505 -4.42 -14.36 -0.13
N SER A 506 -3.31 -14.05 0.53
CA SER A 506 -2.67 -14.94 1.51
C SER A 506 -3.54 -15.22 2.75
N LEU A 507 -4.45 -14.31 3.10
CA LEU A 507 -5.44 -14.59 4.14
C LEU A 507 -6.41 -15.71 3.74
N MET A 508 -6.78 -15.79 2.46
CA MET A 508 -7.67 -16.82 1.94
C MET A 508 -6.94 -18.16 1.69
N THR A 509 -5.65 -18.12 1.32
CA THR A 509 -4.81 -19.32 1.27
C THR A 509 -4.37 -19.80 2.66
N GLN A 510 -4.52 -18.96 3.68
CA GLN A 510 -4.07 -19.20 5.07
C GLN A 510 -2.58 -19.54 5.12
N THR A 511 -1.78 -18.75 4.40
CA THR A 511 -0.32 -18.93 4.27
C THR A 511 0.42 -17.60 4.42
N THR A 512 1.75 -17.66 4.38
CA THR A 512 2.61 -16.48 4.20
C THR A 512 2.36 -15.82 2.83
N SER A 513 2.61 -14.52 2.72
CA SER A 513 2.33 -13.73 1.51
C SER A 513 3.55 -13.59 0.61
N GLY A 514 3.37 -13.84 -0.69
CA GLY A 514 4.42 -13.68 -1.70
C GLY A 514 5.70 -14.43 -1.30
N ILE A 515 6.82 -13.72 -1.42
CA ILE A 515 8.16 -14.19 -1.05
C ILE A 515 8.46 -14.00 0.46
N GLU A 516 7.55 -13.39 1.21
CA GLU A 516 7.82 -12.98 2.59
C GLU A 516 7.90 -14.19 3.56
N PRO A 517 8.77 -14.12 4.61
CA PRO A 517 8.72 -15.05 5.72
C PRO A 517 7.41 -14.86 6.51
N VAL A 518 7.13 -15.78 7.44
CA VAL A 518 6.01 -15.59 8.37
C VAL A 518 6.20 -14.28 9.16
N PHE A 519 5.13 -13.53 9.35
CA PHE A 519 5.21 -12.31 10.15
C PHE A 519 5.47 -12.66 11.63
N MET A 520 4.59 -13.50 12.20
CA MET A 520 4.75 -14.08 13.54
C MET A 520 4.11 -15.48 13.58
N PRO A 521 4.74 -16.49 14.22
CA PRO A 521 4.14 -17.82 14.37
C PRO A 521 2.92 -17.79 15.29
N TYR A 522 2.89 -16.87 16.24
CA TYR A 522 1.77 -16.64 17.15
C TYR A 522 1.68 -15.17 17.57
N TYR A 523 0.48 -14.74 17.98
CA TYR A 523 0.23 -13.44 18.61
C TYR A 523 -0.89 -13.55 19.63
N LYS A 524 -0.96 -12.62 20.58
CA LYS A 524 -2.03 -12.56 21.58
C LYS A 524 -3.21 -11.72 21.09
N ARG A 525 -4.40 -12.25 21.26
CA ARG A 525 -5.65 -11.54 21.03
C ARG A 525 -6.39 -11.38 22.34
N ARG A 526 -7.06 -10.24 22.52
CA ARG A 526 -7.89 -9.93 23.68
C ARG A 526 -9.34 -9.87 23.23
N ARG A 527 -10.24 -10.48 24.00
CA ARG A 527 -11.66 -10.25 23.85
C ARG A 527 -12.28 -9.92 25.19
N LYS A 528 -13.29 -9.05 25.19
CA LYS A 528 -14.07 -8.73 26.38
C LYS A 528 -14.96 -9.95 26.71
N VAL A 529 -14.98 -10.32 28.00
CA VAL A 529 -15.83 -11.40 28.50
C VAL A 529 -17.18 -10.82 28.84
N ASN A 530 -18.26 -11.35 28.25
CA ASN A 530 -19.60 -10.92 28.54
C ASN A 530 -20.18 -11.69 29.75
N PRO A 531 -21.15 -11.13 30.50
CA PRO A 531 -21.72 -11.78 31.68
C PRO A 531 -22.34 -13.16 31.43
N ASN A 532 -22.70 -13.46 30.17
CA ASN A 532 -23.31 -14.73 29.76
C ASN A 532 -22.31 -15.75 29.20
N ASP A 533 -21.04 -15.41 29.07
CA ASP A 533 -20.02 -16.31 28.59
C ASP A 533 -19.71 -17.38 29.65
N LYS A 534 -20.12 -18.63 29.40
CA LYS A 534 -19.85 -19.75 30.29
C LYS A 534 -18.49 -20.38 29.94
N ASN A 535 -17.71 -20.74 30.95
CA ASN A 535 -16.42 -21.44 30.82
C ASN A 535 -15.28 -20.61 30.20
N VAL A 536 -15.30 -19.28 30.33
CA VAL A 536 -14.23 -18.40 29.88
C VAL A 536 -13.32 -18.04 31.05
N LYS A 537 -12.01 -18.22 30.88
CA LYS A 537 -11.01 -17.81 31.88
C LYS A 537 -10.75 -16.31 31.74
N VAL A 538 -11.13 -15.55 32.77
CA VAL A 538 -10.78 -14.13 32.84
C VAL A 538 -9.25 -14.02 33.04
N SER A 539 -8.54 -13.41 32.08
CA SER A 539 -7.10 -13.21 32.14
C SER A 539 -6.74 -11.98 32.99
N PHE A 540 -7.51 -10.91 32.84
CA PHE A 540 -7.39 -9.70 33.71
C PHE A 540 -8.70 -8.90 33.68
N VAL A 541 -8.82 -8.00 34.66
CA VAL A 541 -9.88 -7.01 34.70
C VAL A 541 -9.24 -5.65 34.46
N ASP A 542 -9.77 -4.87 33.52
CA ASP A 542 -9.23 -3.55 33.25
C ASP A 542 -9.60 -2.49 34.30
N LYS A 543 -9.07 -1.29 34.15
CA LYS A 543 -9.28 -0.19 35.11
C LYS A 543 -10.73 0.31 35.20
N VAL A 544 -11.59 -0.06 34.24
CA VAL A 544 -13.02 0.28 34.22
C VAL A 544 -13.92 -0.86 34.70
N GLY A 545 -13.30 -1.99 35.12
CA GLY A 545 -14.00 -3.15 35.69
C GLY A 545 -14.44 -4.19 34.65
N ASP A 546 -14.06 -4.06 33.39
CA ASP A 546 -14.35 -5.05 32.36
C ASP A 546 -13.40 -6.24 32.43
N SER A 547 -13.97 -7.43 32.35
CA SER A 547 -13.22 -8.69 32.31
C SER A 547 -12.77 -8.98 30.88
N TRP A 548 -11.51 -9.39 30.73
CA TRP A 548 -10.91 -9.72 29.46
C TRP A 548 -10.33 -11.14 29.48
N GLU A 549 -10.53 -11.82 28.40
CA GLU A 549 -9.81 -13.06 28.07
C GLU A 549 -8.69 -12.71 27.08
N GLU A 550 -7.48 -13.13 27.41
CA GLU A 550 -6.33 -13.08 26.52
C GLU A 550 -5.99 -14.51 26.08
N PHE A 551 -5.90 -14.72 24.79
CA PHE A 551 -5.59 -16.03 24.23
C PHE A 551 -4.62 -15.94 23.06
N ASN A 552 -3.86 -17.01 22.84
CA ASN A 552 -2.91 -17.11 21.77
C ASN A 552 -3.60 -17.48 20.47
N VAL A 553 -3.26 -16.76 19.38
CA VAL A 553 -3.67 -17.06 18.01
C VAL A 553 -2.43 -17.45 17.24
N PHE A 554 -2.52 -18.53 16.51
CA PHE A 554 -1.40 -19.13 15.79
C PHE A 554 -1.54 -18.94 14.29
N HIS A 555 -0.39 -18.79 13.60
CA HIS A 555 -0.33 -18.89 12.16
C HIS A 555 -0.80 -20.28 11.70
N HIS A 556 -1.60 -20.35 10.65
CA HIS A 556 -2.27 -21.61 10.23
C HIS A 556 -1.29 -22.76 9.97
N LYS A 557 -0.14 -22.49 9.34
CA LYS A 557 0.84 -23.54 9.07
C LYS A 557 1.69 -23.91 10.29
N PHE A 558 1.78 -23.02 11.27
CA PHE A 558 2.35 -23.35 12.57
C PHE A 558 1.45 -24.30 13.37
N LEU A 559 0.11 -24.18 13.22
CA LEU A 559 -0.83 -25.20 13.77
C LEU A 559 -0.56 -26.58 13.16
N VAL A 560 -0.41 -26.66 11.84
CA VAL A 560 -0.09 -27.93 11.16
C VAL A 560 1.24 -28.49 11.66
N TRP A 561 2.26 -27.64 11.83
CA TRP A 561 3.55 -28.06 12.40
C TRP A 561 3.39 -28.63 13.80
N MET A 562 2.59 -28.00 14.67
CA MET A 562 2.32 -28.52 16.02
C MET A 562 1.68 -29.90 15.96
N GLU A 563 0.63 -30.09 15.17
CA GLU A 563 -0.07 -31.36 15.04
C GLU A 563 0.87 -32.49 14.54
N VAL A 564 1.65 -32.23 13.49
CA VAL A 564 2.60 -33.21 12.92
C VAL A 564 3.69 -33.61 13.94
N ASN A 565 4.11 -32.67 14.80
CA ASN A 565 5.18 -32.89 15.80
C ASN A 565 4.62 -33.28 17.19
N GLY A 566 3.34 -33.66 17.27
CA GLY A 566 2.75 -34.27 18.48
C GLY A 566 2.34 -33.27 19.56
N TYR A 567 2.21 -31.98 19.23
CA TYR A 567 1.68 -30.95 20.12
C TYR A 567 0.17 -30.78 19.87
N ASN A 568 -0.60 -30.67 20.95
CA ASN A 568 -2.03 -30.39 20.88
C ASN A 568 -2.26 -28.87 20.83
N PRO A 569 -2.74 -28.28 19.73
CA PRO A 569 -2.96 -26.84 19.64
C PRO A 569 -3.87 -26.27 20.74
N GLU A 570 -4.88 -27.03 21.20
CA GLU A 570 -5.79 -26.59 22.25
C GLU A 570 -5.11 -26.48 23.63
N GLU A 571 -4.09 -27.28 23.89
CA GLU A 571 -3.26 -27.16 25.10
C GLU A 571 -2.28 -26.01 24.98
N VAL A 572 -1.66 -25.86 23.79
CA VAL A 572 -0.68 -24.81 23.50
C VAL A 572 -1.31 -23.40 23.55
N LYS A 573 -2.61 -23.25 23.32
CA LYS A 573 -3.34 -21.99 23.53
C LYS A 573 -3.18 -21.42 24.93
N ASN A 574 -2.94 -22.26 25.92
CA ASN A 574 -2.78 -21.90 27.33
C ASN A 574 -1.33 -21.68 27.76
N TYR A 575 -0.36 -21.84 26.85
CA TYR A 575 1.05 -21.65 27.16
C TYR A 575 1.36 -20.18 27.44
N ASP A 576 2.27 -19.96 28.38
CA ASP A 576 2.83 -18.63 28.62
C ASP A 576 3.87 -18.24 27.54
N ASP A 577 4.38 -17.02 27.63
CA ASP A 577 5.31 -16.48 26.63
C ASP A 577 6.66 -17.23 26.59
N ASP A 578 7.11 -17.80 27.72
CA ASP A 578 8.37 -18.56 27.78
C ASP A 578 8.17 -19.94 27.14
N GLN A 579 7.08 -20.63 27.46
CA GLN A 579 6.71 -21.89 26.83
C GLN A 579 6.50 -21.76 25.31
N LEU A 580 5.87 -20.67 24.86
CA LEU A 580 5.69 -20.40 23.43
C LEU A 580 7.02 -20.11 22.74
N ARG A 581 7.93 -19.37 23.37
CA ARG A 581 9.29 -19.15 22.84
C ARG A 581 10.07 -20.45 22.70
N GLU A 582 10.03 -21.32 23.69
CA GLU A 582 10.66 -22.66 23.63
C GLU A 582 10.04 -23.52 22.51
N LEU A 583 8.72 -23.44 22.33
CA LEU A 583 8.04 -24.16 21.26
C LEU A 583 8.50 -23.66 19.87
N VAL A 584 8.54 -22.34 19.65
CA VAL A 584 9.01 -21.77 18.40
C VAL A 584 10.47 -22.12 18.12
N GLN A 585 11.33 -22.17 19.16
CA GLN A 585 12.74 -22.59 18.99
C GLN A 585 12.90 -24.00 18.40
N LYS A 586 11.93 -24.87 18.61
CA LYS A 586 11.92 -26.23 18.05
C LYS A 586 11.37 -26.31 16.64
N SER A 587 10.81 -25.21 16.13
CA SER A 587 10.15 -25.16 14.83
C SER A 587 11.06 -24.57 13.74
N PRO A 588 10.77 -24.82 12.45
CA PRO A 588 11.47 -24.19 11.34
C PRO A 588 11.24 -22.68 11.23
N TYR A 589 10.28 -22.14 12.01
CA TYR A 589 10.02 -20.70 12.08
C TYR A 589 10.97 -19.94 13.02
N PHE A 590 11.84 -20.63 13.76
CA PHE A 590 12.82 -20.00 14.64
C PHE A 590 13.85 -19.19 13.85
N LYS A 591 14.00 -17.90 14.19
CA LYS A 591 14.85 -16.94 13.45
C LYS A 591 14.50 -16.85 11.94
N ALA A 592 13.25 -17.10 11.61
CA ALA A 592 12.73 -17.09 10.26
C ALA A 592 11.42 -16.26 10.15
N THR A 593 11.22 -15.33 11.08
CA THR A 593 10.09 -14.39 11.03
C THR A 593 10.50 -13.06 10.39
N SER A 594 9.54 -12.25 9.99
CA SER A 594 9.81 -10.95 9.36
C SER A 594 10.74 -10.04 10.20
N ASN A 595 10.68 -10.17 11.53
CA ASN A 595 11.41 -9.29 12.45
C ASN A 595 12.75 -9.86 12.93
N ASP A 596 13.01 -11.16 12.77
CA ASP A 596 14.21 -11.82 13.31
C ASP A 596 15.05 -12.57 12.26
N VAL A 597 14.59 -12.60 11.00
CA VAL A 597 15.40 -13.12 9.89
C VAL A 597 16.65 -12.28 9.68
N ASP A 598 17.74 -12.89 9.25
CA ASP A 598 18.91 -12.14 8.80
C ASP A 598 18.56 -11.30 7.55
N TRP A 599 18.54 -9.99 7.69
CA TRP A 599 18.08 -9.07 6.66
C TRP A 599 18.97 -9.08 5.42
N LEU A 600 20.28 -9.28 5.58
CA LEU A 600 21.23 -9.36 4.47
C LEU A 600 21.03 -10.67 3.70
N SER A 601 20.79 -11.77 4.40
CA SER A 601 20.44 -13.05 3.77
C SER A 601 19.09 -12.97 3.05
N LYS A 602 18.10 -12.27 3.60
CA LYS A 602 16.81 -12.02 2.95
C LYS A 602 16.99 -11.30 1.60
N VAL A 603 17.76 -10.22 1.53
CA VAL A 603 17.96 -9.48 0.27
C VAL A 603 18.86 -10.24 -0.70
N ARG A 604 19.83 -11.03 -0.22
CA ARG A 604 20.60 -11.96 -1.09
C ARG A 604 19.69 -13.00 -1.73
N MET A 605 18.78 -13.61 -0.95
CA MET A 605 17.77 -14.53 -1.46
C MET A 605 16.92 -13.87 -2.54
N GLN A 606 16.42 -12.65 -2.29
CA GLN A 606 15.69 -11.88 -3.29
C GLN A 606 16.48 -11.67 -4.59
N GLY A 607 17.75 -11.28 -4.49
CA GLY A 607 18.61 -11.04 -5.67
C GLY A 607 18.88 -12.32 -6.46
N MET A 608 19.05 -13.46 -5.79
CA MET A 608 19.24 -14.73 -6.46
C MET A 608 17.96 -15.22 -7.16
N ILE A 609 16.81 -15.07 -6.53
CA ILE A 609 15.50 -15.37 -7.11
C ILE A 609 15.19 -14.40 -8.27
N GLN A 610 15.57 -13.12 -8.16
CA GLN A 610 15.32 -12.10 -9.20
C GLN A 610 15.89 -12.50 -10.57
N LYS A 611 16.93 -13.29 -10.61
CA LYS A 611 17.50 -13.82 -11.88
C LYS A 611 16.51 -14.68 -12.67
N TRP A 612 15.50 -15.23 -12.00
CA TRP A 612 14.45 -16.08 -12.56
C TRP A 612 13.08 -15.41 -12.66
N VAL A 613 13.03 -14.10 -12.47
CA VAL A 613 11.81 -13.28 -12.58
C VAL A 613 12.06 -12.16 -13.60
N ASP A 614 11.42 -12.24 -14.75
CA ASP A 614 11.64 -11.28 -15.85
C ASP A 614 11.11 -9.86 -15.55
N HIS A 615 10.02 -9.71 -14.79
CA HIS A 615 9.65 -8.42 -14.21
C HIS A 615 10.46 -8.14 -12.93
N SER A 616 9.81 -7.92 -11.79
CA SER A 616 10.46 -7.62 -10.54
C SER A 616 9.78 -8.35 -9.37
N ILE A 617 10.24 -8.08 -8.17
CA ILE A 617 9.77 -8.68 -6.92
C ILE A 617 9.34 -7.56 -5.97
N SER A 618 8.11 -7.63 -5.46
CA SER A 618 7.67 -6.80 -4.36
C SER A 618 8.07 -7.45 -3.04
N VAL A 619 8.95 -6.78 -2.30
CA VAL A 619 9.43 -7.24 -1.00
C VAL A 619 9.62 -6.05 -0.06
N THR A 620 9.34 -6.28 1.22
CA THR A 620 9.61 -5.33 2.28
C THR A 620 10.56 -5.94 3.30
N VAL A 621 11.68 -5.28 3.56
CA VAL A 621 12.57 -5.65 4.65
C VAL A 621 12.07 -4.98 5.92
N ASN A 622 11.46 -5.78 6.81
CA ASN A 622 10.98 -5.29 8.10
C ASN A 622 12.15 -5.21 9.08
N LEU A 623 12.30 -4.07 9.72
CA LEU A 623 13.40 -3.75 10.62
C LEU A 623 12.83 -3.32 11.98
N PRO A 624 13.46 -3.68 13.10
CA PRO A 624 13.04 -3.27 14.43
C PRO A 624 13.21 -1.75 14.62
N GLU A 625 12.51 -1.21 15.62
CA GLU A 625 12.50 0.23 15.92
C GLU A 625 13.90 0.81 16.23
N ASP A 626 14.78 0.03 16.84
CA ASP A 626 16.11 0.41 17.29
C ASP A 626 17.21 0.22 16.23
N ILE A 627 16.85 -0.14 15.00
CA ILE A 627 17.79 -0.32 13.90
C ILE A 627 18.51 0.99 13.55
N THR A 628 19.79 0.91 13.22
CA THR A 628 20.58 2.08 12.81
C THR A 628 20.43 2.40 11.32
N GLU A 629 20.71 3.65 10.94
CA GLU A 629 20.74 4.07 9.54
C GLU A 629 21.82 3.34 8.74
N GLU A 630 22.97 3.01 9.38
CA GLU A 630 24.06 2.26 8.74
C GLU A 630 23.61 0.86 8.33
N MET A 631 22.76 0.20 9.13
CA MET A 631 22.23 -1.11 8.75
C MET A 631 21.25 -0.98 7.58
N VAL A 632 20.42 0.06 7.53
CA VAL A 632 19.55 0.35 6.37
C VAL A 632 20.38 0.56 5.10
N ALA A 633 21.46 1.35 5.21
CA ALA A 633 22.41 1.55 4.11
C ALA A 633 23.00 0.23 3.63
N LYS A 634 23.38 -0.64 4.55
CA LYS A 634 23.96 -1.96 4.24
C LYS A 634 22.95 -2.89 3.57
N VAL A 635 21.69 -2.88 4.01
CA VAL A 635 20.61 -3.64 3.36
C VAL A 635 20.44 -3.19 1.91
N TYR A 636 20.37 -1.90 1.63
CA TYR A 636 20.23 -1.38 0.27
C TYR A 636 21.46 -1.67 -0.61
N GLN A 637 22.68 -1.52 -0.05
CA GLN A 637 23.90 -1.86 -0.78
C GLN A 637 23.95 -3.35 -1.12
N THR A 638 23.62 -4.23 -0.17
CA THR A 638 23.57 -5.69 -0.41
C THR A 638 22.51 -6.02 -1.45
N ALA A 639 21.35 -5.34 -1.46
CA ALA A 639 20.31 -5.53 -2.49
C ALA A 639 20.83 -5.19 -3.89
N TRP A 640 21.55 -4.07 -4.03
CA TRP A 640 22.19 -3.67 -5.30
C TRP A 640 23.23 -4.68 -5.75
N GLU A 641 24.16 -5.06 -4.88
CA GLU A 641 25.24 -6.01 -5.16
C GLU A 641 24.71 -7.40 -5.51
N SER A 642 23.58 -7.81 -4.92
CA SER A 642 22.91 -9.09 -5.19
C SER A 642 22.10 -9.11 -6.49
N GLY A 643 21.92 -7.96 -7.15
CA GLY A 643 21.18 -7.85 -8.41
C GLY A 643 19.66 -7.75 -8.23
N CYS A 644 19.17 -7.27 -7.10
CA CYS A 644 17.77 -6.90 -6.93
C CYS A 644 17.38 -5.77 -7.90
N LYS A 645 16.15 -5.77 -8.37
CA LYS A 645 15.58 -4.69 -9.19
C LYS A 645 14.96 -3.57 -8.35
N GLY A 646 14.61 -3.85 -7.09
CA GLY A 646 14.10 -2.87 -6.15
C GLY A 646 14.23 -3.36 -4.71
N CYS A 647 14.15 -2.44 -3.76
CA CYS A 647 14.16 -2.75 -2.34
C CYS A 647 13.41 -1.68 -1.57
N THR A 648 12.57 -2.11 -0.63
CA THR A 648 11.87 -1.24 0.31
C THR A 648 12.15 -1.70 1.72
N VAL A 649 12.43 -0.76 2.62
CA VAL A 649 12.58 -1.04 4.05
C VAL A 649 11.37 -0.49 4.81
N TYR A 650 10.99 -1.17 5.88
CA TYR A 650 10.00 -0.70 6.84
C TYR A 650 10.56 -0.87 8.24
N ARG A 651 10.76 0.23 8.96
CA ARG A 651 11.17 0.22 10.35
C ARG A 651 9.94 0.31 11.25
N ASP A 652 9.86 -0.54 12.27
CA ASP A 652 8.79 -0.49 13.28
C ASP A 652 8.67 0.93 13.86
N GLY A 653 7.44 1.46 13.89
CA GLY A 653 7.17 2.81 14.35
C GLY A 653 7.48 3.95 13.38
N SER A 654 7.97 3.66 12.16
CA SER A 654 8.19 4.68 11.13
C SER A 654 6.91 5.21 10.49
N ARG A 655 5.81 4.46 10.57
CA ARG A 655 4.46 4.84 10.13
C ARG A 655 3.43 4.37 11.14
N ASP A 656 2.40 5.18 11.40
CA ASP A 656 1.27 4.78 12.23
C ASP A 656 0.41 3.73 11.51
N GLY A 657 0.17 2.60 12.17
CA GLY A 657 -0.97 1.71 11.89
C GLY A 657 -0.80 0.62 10.83
N VAL A 658 0.39 0.28 10.33
CA VAL A 658 0.52 -0.78 9.31
C VAL A 658 0.70 -2.17 9.94
N LEU A 659 1.51 -2.32 10.98
CA LEU A 659 1.71 -3.57 11.71
C LEU A 659 1.97 -3.24 13.20
N VAL A 660 1.24 -3.87 14.10
CA VAL A 660 1.45 -3.73 15.55
C VAL A 660 2.10 -5.02 16.03
N THR A 661 3.40 -4.99 16.29
CA THR A 661 4.05 -6.05 17.05
C THR A 661 3.58 -6.00 18.50
N ASN A 662 3.38 -7.16 19.13
CA ASN A 662 3.17 -7.26 20.57
C ASN A 662 4.45 -6.81 21.28
N LYS A 663 4.65 -5.49 21.36
CA LYS A 663 5.54 -4.97 22.37
C LYS A 663 4.97 -5.44 23.71
N LYS A 664 5.76 -6.15 24.55
CA LYS A 664 5.55 -6.03 25.99
C LYS A 664 5.25 -4.54 26.16
N GLU A 665 4.00 -4.21 26.58
CA GLU A 665 3.83 -3.01 27.33
C GLU A 665 4.92 -3.14 28.42
N LYS A 666 6.10 -2.51 28.20
CA LYS A 666 6.78 -1.98 29.35
C LYS A 666 5.63 -1.29 30.03
N GLU A 667 5.27 -1.79 31.20
CA GLU A 667 4.44 -1.02 32.10
C GLU A 667 5.00 0.39 32.00
N GLN A 668 4.45 1.16 31.08
CA GLN A 668 4.40 2.56 31.25
C GLN A 668 3.52 2.64 32.48
N SER A 669 4.23 2.54 33.62
CA SER A 669 3.74 3.24 34.77
C SER A 669 3.15 4.51 34.17
N THR A 670 1.87 4.67 34.26
CA THR A 670 1.15 5.90 33.99
C THR A 670 1.47 6.91 35.11
N SER A 671 2.72 7.20 35.30
CA SER A 671 3.23 8.50 35.59
C SER A 671 3.53 9.08 34.20
N SER A 672 2.54 9.75 33.58
CA SER A 672 2.82 10.76 32.60
C SER A 672 3.83 11.67 33.30
N ALA A 673 5.12 11.49 32.96
CA ALA A 673 6.17 12.39 33.43
C ALA A 673 6.03 13.70 32.64
N PHE A 674 4.86 14.36 32.78
CA PHE A 674 4.78 15.77 32.53
C PHE A 674 5.69 16.39 33.58
N PRO A 675 6.63 17.24 33.19
CA PRO A 675 7.52 17.85 34.14
C PRO A 675 6.70 18.50 35.23
N SER A 676 6.95 18.19 36.48
CA SER A 676 6.32 18.78 37.66
C SER A 676 6.42 20.32 37.67
N LYS A 677 7.28 20.85 36.77
CA LYS A 677 7.54 22.28 36.55
C LYS A 677 7.47 22.56 35.06
N ARG A 678 6.60 23.51 34.67
CA ARG A 678 6.48 23.95 33.27
C ARG A 678 7.84 24.36 32.69
N PRO A 679 8.24 23.85 31.52
CA PRO A 679 9.42 24.32 30.79
C PRO A 679 9.37 25.83 30.53
N PRO A 680 10.50 26.53 30.53
CA PRO A 680 10.52 27.97 30.29
C PRO A 680 10.03 28.36 28.87
N VAL A 681 10.26 27.52 27.88
CA VAL A 681 9.86 27.71 26.49
C VAL A 681 9.04 26.50 26.03
N LEU A 682 7.93 26.72 25.35
CA LEU A 682 7.11 25.70 24.69
C LEU A 682 6.89 26.09 23.23
N ASP A 683 6.98 25.15 22.32
CA ASP A 683 6.49 25.35 20.97
C ASP A 683 4.98 25.64 20.98
N CYS A 684 4.48 26.40 20.02
CA CYS A 684 3.12 26.88 20.04
C CYS A 684 2.49 26.91 18.67
N ASP A 685 1.30 26.34 18.56
CA ASP A 685 0.41 26.53 17.41
C ASP A 685 -0.54 27.71 17.65
N VAL A 686 -0.77 28.50 16.60
CA VAL A 686 -1.63 29.69 16.61
C VAL A 686 -2.88 29.37 15.77
N ILE A 687 -4.03 29.27 16.44
CA ILE A 687 -5.29 28.86 15.82
C ILE A 687 -6.30 29.98 15.96
N ARG A 688 -6.84 30.46 14.83
CA ARG A 688 -7.84 31.51 14.78
C ARG A 688 -9.25 30.94 14.73
N PHE A 689 -10.17 31.60 15.43
CA PHE A 689 -11.58 31.25 15.43
C PHE A 689 -12.46 32.48 15.65
N LYS A 690 -13.77 32.36 15.48
CA LYS A 690 -14.73 33.40 15.79
C LYS A 690 -15.47 33.10 17.10
N ASN A 691 -15.64 34.13 17.92
CA ASN A 691 -16.57 34.09 19.05
C ASN A 691 -17.62 35.15 18.78
N SER A 692 -18.84 34.72 18.45
CA SER A 692 -19.89 35.56 17.87
C SER A 692 -19.43 36.29 16.60
N HIS A 693 -19.27 37.59 16.63
CA HIS A 693 -18.79 38.42 15.52
C HIS A 693 -17.30 38.84 15.63
N GLU A 694 -16.66 38.52 16.75
CA GLU A 694 -15.29 38.91 17.05
C GLU A 694 -14.29 37.88 16.55
N ASP A 695 -13.13 38.32 16.08
CA ASP A 695 -12.01 37.45 15.70
C ASP A 695 -11.17 37.15 16.97
N TRP A 696 -10.94 35.86 17.20
CA TRP A 696 -10.20 35.34 18.34
C TRP A 696 -9.03 34.46 17.90
N VAL A 697 -8.06 34.30 18.81
CA VAL A 697 -6.91 33.42 18.64
C VAL A 697 -6.72 32.52 19.85
N ALA A 698 -6.38 31.28 19.62
CA ALA A 698 -5.86 30.34 20.61
C ALA A 698 -4.38 30.09 20.37
N PHE A 699 -3.57 30.20 21.39
CA PHE A 699 -2.18 29.78 21.46
C PHE A 699 -2.12 28.45 22.19
N VAL A 700 -1.86 27.38 21.48
CA VAL A 700 -1.74 26.04 22.05
C VAL A 700 -0.27 25.73 22.25
N GLY A 701 0.19 25.79 23.51
CA GLY A 701 1.55 25.43 23.87
C GLY A 701 1.72 23.91 23.92
N LEU A 702 2.76 23.41 23.26
CA LEU A 702 3.00 21.99 23.08
C LEU A 702 4.20 21.51 23.91
N PHE A 703 4.08 20.36 24.52
CA PHE A 703 5.18 19.62 25.12
C PHE A 703 5.23 18.24 24.44
N ASP A 704 6.35 17.92 23.81
CA ASP A 704 6.53 16.72 22.99
C ASP A 704 5.37 16.49 22.00
N GLY A 705 4.98 17.57 21.30
CA GLY A 705 3.91 17.55 20.29
C GLY A 705 2.49 17.46 20.83
N ARG A 706 2.29 17.34 22.15
CA ARG A 706 0.98 17.27 22.81
C ARG A 706 0.60 18.61 23.42
N PRO A 707 -0.69 19.04 23.35
CA PRO A 707 -1.18 20.19 24.09
C PRO A 707 -0.88 20.10 25.58
N TYR A 708 -0.14 21.08 26.05
CA TYR A 708 0.27 21.24 27.46
C TYR A 708 -0.40 22.43 28.13
N GLU A 709 -0.66 23.50 27.37
CA GLU A 709 -1.37 24.69 27.81
C GLU A 709 -2.09 25.36 26.63
N ILE A 710 -3.09 26.18 26.95
CA ILE A 710 -3.81 26.99 25.98
C ILE A 710 -4.00 28.40 26.53
N PHE A 711 -3.87 29.42 25.66
CA PHE A 711 -4.22 30.82 25.96
C PHE A 711 -5.12 31.30 24.84
N THR A 712 -6.12 32.13 25.17
CA THR A 712 -7.09 32.65 24.20
C THR A 712 -7.30 34.16 24.40
N GLY A 713 -7.39 34.88 23.27
CA GLY A 713 -7.61 36.32 23.27
C GLY A 713 -8.25 36.83 21.99
N ARG A 714 -8.76 38.09 22.01
CA ARG A 714 -9.25 38.75 20.80
C ARG A 714 -8.11 39.19 19.90
N THR A 715 -8.31 39.14 18.57
CA THR A 715 -7.39 39.71 17.61
C THR A 715 -7.94 41.03 17.10
N GLU A 716 -7.90 42.08 17.89
CA GLU A 716 -8.09 43.43 17.40
C GLU A 716 -6.73 43.99 16.98
N ASP A 717 -6.68 44.66 15.85
CA ASP A 717 -5.40 45.07 15.18
C ASP A 717 -4.51 45.93 16.07
N ASP A 718 -5.06 46.64 17.05
CA ASP A 718 -4.31 47.52 17.97
C ASP A 718 -3.84 46.83 19.26
N VAL A 719 -4.38 45.64 19.57
CA VAL A 719 -4.11 44.94 20.85
C VAL A 719 -3.19 43.75 20.68
N LEU A 720 -3.29 43.05 19.54
CA LEU A 720 -2.49 41.83 19.29
C LEU A 720 -2.04 41.77 17.81
N PRO A 721 -0.97 42.45 17.42
CA PRO A 721 -0.53 42.59 16.04
C PRO A 721 0.18 41.33 15.55
N ILE A 722 -0.57 40.22 15.36
CA ILE A 722 -0.03 38.99 14.78
C ILE A 722 -0.51 38.84 13.34
N PRO A 723 0.40 38.83 12.35
CA PRO A 723 0.03 38.63 10.94
C PRO A 723 -0.78 37.37 10.75
N LYS A 724 -1.82 37.39 9.88
CA LYS A 724 -2.68 36.23 9.61
C LYS A 724 -1.92 35.00 9.14
N ALA A 725 -0.76 35.19 8.52
CA ALA A 725 0.12 34.11 8.05
C ALA A 725 0.86 33.36 9.17
N VAL A 726 0.91 33.89 10.40
CA VAL A 726 1.59 33.25 11.53
C VAL A 726 0.69 32.18 12.12
N THR A 727 1.08 30.92 11.98
CA THR A 727 0.37 29.73 12.50
C THR A 727 1.16 28.98 13.57
N LYS A 728 2.45 29.29 13.73
CA LYS A 728 3.37 28.66 14.70
C LYS A 728 4.26 29.68 15.37
N GLY A 729 4.76 29.34 16.55
CA GLY A 729 5.72 30.14 17.31
C GLY A 729 6.14 29.44 18.58
N ARG A 730 6.51 30.22 19.60
CA ARG A 730 6.92 29.73 20.93
C ARG A 730 6.30 30.58 22.03
N ILE A 731 5.91 29.97 23.14
CA ILE A 731 5.48 30.67 24.36
C ILE A 731 6.61 30.61 25.37
N ILE A 732 7.13 31.79 25.72
CA ILE A 732 8.21 31.97 26.68
C ILE A 732 7.62 32.43 28.00
N LYS A 733 7.90 31.71 29.10
CA LYS A 733 7.55 32.12 30.46
C LYS A 733 8.70 32.84 31.11
N ILE A 734 8.51 34.10 31.43
CA ILE A 734 9.46 34.93 32.13
C ILE A 734 9.00 35.09 33.57
N LYS A 735 9.90 34.90 34.56
CA LYS A 735 9.65 35.18 35.95
C LYS A 735 10.33 36.49 36.30
N ASP A 736 9.58 37.43 36.85
CA ASP A 736 10.07 38.68 37.39
C ASP A 736 9.62 38.83 38.87
N GLU A 737 9.98 39.91 39.50
CA GLU A 737 9.64 40.21 40.90
C GLU A 737 8.15 40.36 41.15
N ASN A 738 7.35 40.61 40.11
CA ASN A 738 5.91 40.83 40.15
C ASN A 738 5.09 39.57 39.76
N GLY A 739 5.76 38.46 39.42
CA GLY A 739 5.10 37.18 39.10
C GLY A 739 5.60 36.49 37.86
N SER A 740 4.69 35.94 37.06
CA SER A 740 5.03 35.24 35.79
C SER A 740 4.37 35.93 34.62
N ARG A 741 5.15 36.32 33.62
CA ARG A 741 4.75 36.87 32.33
C ARG A 741 4.90 35.83 31.25
N TYR A 742 3.99 35.81 30.28
CA TYR A 742 4.04 34.94 29.12
C TYR A 742 4.16 35.78 27.86
N ASP A 743 5.19 35.50 27.06
CA ASP A 743 5.48 36.18 25.80
C ASP A 743 5.33 35.20 24.65
N PHE A 744 4.80 35.68 23.53
CA PHE A 744 4.73 34.89 22.29
C PHE A 744 5.80 35.36 21.30
N GLN A 745 6.56 34.42 20.79
CA GLN A 745 7.64 34.67 19.84
C GLN A 745 7.40 33.91 18.54
N TYR A 746 7.56 34.57 17.38
CA TYR A 746 7.45 33.94 16.06
C TYR A 746 8.50 34.51 15.10
N VAL A 747 8.79 33.73 14.06
CA VAL A 747 9.69 34.18 12.97
C VAL A 747 8.81 34.63 11.81
N ASP A 748 9.05 35.82 11.30
CA ASP A 748 8.33 36.39 10.16
C ASP A 748 8.84 35.83 8.81
N LYS A 749 8.16 36.20 7.73
CA LYS A 749 8.51 35.76 6.36
C LYS A 749 9.90 36.22 5.86
N TYR A 750 10.54 37.15 6.58
CA TYR A 750 11.86 37.63 6.27
C TYR A 750 12.95 37.03 7.17
N GLY A 751 12.57 36.11 8.09
CA GLY A 751 13.49 35.46 9.01
C GLY A 751 13.76 36.21 10.31
N TYR A 752 13.09 37.34 10.56
CA TYR A 752 13.24 38.11 11.81
C TYR A 752 12.39 37.51 12.91
N THR A 753 12.96 37.43 14.09
CA THR A 753 12.26 36.97 15.28
C THR A 753 11.51 38.14 15.93
N ASN A 754 10.20 38.06 15.97
CA ASN A 754 9.29 39.01 16.58
C ASN A 754 8.78 38.50 17.93
N THR A 755 8.73 39.36 18.93
CA THR A 755 8.25 38.97 20.28
C THR A 755 7.12 39.90 20.72
N ILE A 756 5.98 39.25 21.10
CA ILE A 756 4.84 39.93 21.71
C ILE A 756 4.86 39.62 23.19
N GLY A 757 5.13 40.63 24.02
CA GLY A 757 5.28 40.48 25.44
C GLY A 757 3.97 40.64 26.18
N GLY A 758 3.82 39.87 27.30
CA GLY A 758 2.76 40.09 28.26
C GLY A 758 1.36 39.61 27.87
N LEU A 759 1.22 38.45 27.20
CA LEU A 759 -0.08 37.85 26.81
C LEU A 759 -1.11 37.88 27.96
N SER A 760 -0.67 37.66 29.21
CA SER A 760 -1.53 37.67 30.41
C SER A 760 -2.17 39.01 30.69
N HIS A 761 -1.62 40.11 30.19
CA HIS A 761 -2.16 41.46 30.37
C HIS A 761 -3.04 41.92 29.21
N MET A 762 -2.90 41.27 28.07
CA MET A 762 -3.64 41.61 26.83
C MET A 762 -4.99 40.91 26.75
N PHE A 763 -5.17 39.82 27.48
CA PHE A 763 -6.38 38.99 27.37
C PHE A 763 -7.41 39.29 28.44
N ASN A 764 -8.70 39.13 28.08
CA ASN A 764 -9.81 39.27 29.02
C ASN A 764 -9.61 38.26 30.17
N LYS A 765 -9.71 38.81 31.43
CA LYS A 765 -9.40 38.05 32.65
C LYS A 765 -10.28 36.81 32.86
N GLU A 766 -11.51 36.85 32.43
CA GLU A 766 -12.45 35.75 32.58
C GLU A 766 -12.04 34.58 31.71
N PHE A 767 -11.88 34.81 30.40
CA PHE A 767 -11.45 33.77 29.43
C PHE A 767 -10.00 33.32 29.68
N TRP A 768 -9.14 34.19 30.19
CA TRP A 768 -7.82 33.83 30.70
C TRP A 768 -7.89 32.81 31.82
N ASN A 769 -8.83 32.97 32.76
CA ASN A 769 -9.00 32.05 33.88
C ASN A 769 -9.52 30.69 33.41
N TYR A 770 -10.48 30.64 32.46
CA TYR A 770 -10.95 29.39 31.87
C TYR A 770 -9.81 28.68 31.12
N ALA A 771 -9.03 29.40 30.32
CA ALA A 771 -7.90 28.86 29.62
C ALA A 771 -6.81 28.32 30.58
N LYS A 772 -6.61 28.99 31.74
CA LYS A 772 -5.71 28.53 32.79
C LYS A 772 -6.17 27.22 33.43
N LEU A 773 -7.47 27.06 33.68
CA LEU A 773 -8.06 25.84 34.23
C LEU A 773 -7.89 24.69 33.22
N ILE A 774 -8.20 24.92 31.95
CA ILE A 774 -8.00 23.94 30.87
C ILE A 774 -6.51 23.55 30.74
N SER A 775 -5.60 24.53 30.81
CA SER A 775 -4.15 24.28 30.88
C SER A 775 -3.74 23.43 32.08
N GLY A 776 -4.38 23.64 33.23
CA GLY A 776 -4.17 22.80 34.42
C GLY A 776 -4.53 21.34 34.17
N VAL A 777 -5.66 21.09 33.51
CA VAL A 777 -6.14 19.74 33.16
C VAL A 777 -5.22 19.10 32.15
N LEU A 778 -4.79 19.87 31.12
CA LEU A 778 -3.83 19.40 30.08
C LEU A 778 -2.48 18.99 30.70
N ARG A 779 -1.94 19.79 31.61
CA ARG A 779 -0.68 19.55 32.33
C ARG A 779 -0.70 18.31 33.24
N ASN A 780 -1.87 17.96 33.74
CA ASN A 780 -2.05 16.74 34.55
C ASN A 780 -2.35 15.50 33.72
N GLY A 781 -2.20 15.59 32.39
CA GLY A 781 -2.19 14.43 31.52
C GLY A 781 -3.57 13.88 31.14
N MET A 782 -4.67 14.61 31.37
CA MET A 782 -6.01 14.17 30.93
C MET A 782 -6.00 13.95 29.41
N PRO A 783 -6.52 12.82 28.90
CA PRO A 783 -6.59 12.55 27.46
C PRO A 783 -7.29 13.67 26.69
N ILE A 784 -6.77 14.06 25.52
CA ILE A 784 -7.33 15.19 24.77
C ILE A 784 -8.83 15.01 24.44
N PRO A 785 -9.34 13.80 24.09
CA PRO A 785 -10.79 13.60 23.91
C PRO A 785 -11.61 13.95 25.15
N ASP A 786 -11.09 13.67 26.36
CA ASP A 786 -11.78 13.97 27.61
C ASP A 786 -11.73 15.47 27.94
N VAL A 787 -10.60 16.14 27.62
CA VAL A 787 -10.51 17.62 27.76
C VAL A 787 -11.49 18.30 26.80
N VAL A 788 -11.60 17.80 25.55
CA VAL A 788 -12.56 18.32 24.56
C VAL A 788 -14.01 18.12 25.06
N ASN A 789 -14.35 16.96 25.63
CA ASN A 789 -15.67 16.71 26.22
C ASN A 789 -15.93 17.61 27.43
N LEU A 790 -14.92 17.84 28.26
CA LEU A 790 -15.03 18.77 29.40
C LEU A 790 -15.33 20.19 28.91
N VAL A 791 -14.57 20.67 27.89
CA VAL A 791 -14.76 22.00 27.29
C VAL A 791 -16.14 22.13 26.66
N SER A 792 -16.63 21.13 25.94
CA SER A 792 -17.96 21.12 25.30
C SER A 792 -19.12 21.07 26.32
N SER A 793 -18.85 20.67 27.56
CA SER A 793 -19.86 20.65 28.65
C SER A 793 -20.01 21.97 29.42
N LEU A 794 -19.09 22.92 29.22
CA LEU A 794 -19.16 24.23 29.83
C LEU A 794 -20.41 24.98 29.31
N ARG A 795 -21.03 25.76 30.17
CA ARG A 795 -22.14 26.66 29.85
C ARG A 795 -21.71 28.09 30.09
N LEU A 796 -21.67 28.88 29.03
CA LEU A 796 -21.43 30.33 29.08
C LEU A 796 -22.68 31.03 28.53
N ASP A 797 -22.88 32.30 28.86
CA ASP A 797 -24.09 33.07 28.51
C ASP A 797 -24.34 33.25 26.99
N ASN A 798 -23.51 32.67 26.13
CA ASN A 798 -23.62 32.78 24.66
C ASN A 798 -23.64 31.41 24.01
N GLU A 799 -24.83 30.94 23.55
CA GLU A 799 -25.06 29.64 22.92
C GLU A 799 -24.98 29.65 21.38
N SER A 800 -24.22 30.57 20.79
CA SER A 800 -24.09 30.60 19.33
C SER A 800 -23.17 29.50 18.77
N ILE A 801 -23.37 29.08 17.52
CA ILE A 801 -22.51 28.11 16.82
C ILE A 801 -21.04 28.60 16.78
N ASN A 802 -20.84 29.93 16.76
CA ASN A 802 -19.54 30.57 16.90
C ASN A 802 -19.38 31.09 18.33
N SER A 803 -19.12 30.20 19.27
CA SER A 803 -18.83 30.55 20.67
C SER A 803 -17.36 30.30 21.01
N TRP A 804 -16.89 30.91 22.09
CA TRP A 804 -15.56 30.66 22.63
C TRP A 804 -15.35 29.16 22.92
N ILE A 805 -16.35 28.47 23.46
CA ILE A 805 -16.34 27.04 23.74
C ILE A 805 -16.06 26.26 22.44
N ALA A 806 -16.83 26.53 21.37
CA ALA A 806 -16.67 25.88 20.08
C ALA A 806 -15.29 26.17 19.43
N GLY A 807 -14.75 27.37 19.67
CA GLY A 807 -13.41 27.75 19.19
C GLY A 807 -12.28 26.97 19.90
N VAL A 808 -12.36 26.89 21.24
CA VAL A 808 -11.38 26.12 22.04
C VAL A 808 -11.50 24.62 21.75
N GLU A 809 -12.70 24.11 21.66
CA GLU A 809 -12.97 22.71 21.30
C GLU A 809 -12.36 22.35 19.95
N ARG A 810 -12.60 23.13 18.90
CA ARG A 810 -11.99 22.94 17.56
C ARG A 810 -10.47 23.03 17.61
N SER A 811 -9.91 23.91 18.42
CA SER A 811 -8.47 24.07 18.58
C SER A 811 -7.82 22.82 19.19
N LEU A 812 -8.45 22.20 20.19
CA LEU A 812 -7.94 21.02 20.85
C LEU A 812 -8.24 19.73 20.09
N ARG A 813 -9.34 19.64 19.35
CA ARG A 813 -9.69 18.44 18.55
C ARG A 813 -8.64 18.08 17.50
N ARG A 814 -7.86 19.05 17.00
CA ARG A 814 -6.79 18.83 16.01
C ARG A 814 -5.69 17.88 16.51
N TYR A 815 -5.58 17.70 17.81
CA TYR A 815 -4.58 16.86 18.47
C TYR A 815 -5.14 15.50 18.90
N ILE A 816 -6.39 15.19 18.52
CA ILE A 816 -6.96 13.84 18.73
C ILE A 816 -6.50 12.98 17.55
N PRO A 817 -5.81 11.85 17.81
CA PRO A 817 -5.38 10.96 16.74
C PRO A 817 -6.57 10.48 15.89
N ASP A 818 -6.37 10.41 14.58
CA ASP A 818 -7.36 9.88 13.65
C ASP A 818 -7.70 8.42 13.99
N GLY A 819 -8.99 8.08 13.88
CA GLY A 819 -9.48 6.75 14.26
C GLY A 819 -9.88 6.62 15.73
N THR A 820 -9.62 7.65 16.58
CA THR A 820 -10.08 7.66 17.96
C THR A 820 -11.61 7.62 17.98
N LYS A 821 -12.21 6.64 18.68
CA LYS A 821 -13.66 6.52 18.81
C LYS A 821 -14.24 7.66 19.65
N ALA A 822 -15.42 8.13 19.27
CA ALA A 822 -16.19 9.01 20.11
C ALA A 822 -16.58 8.32 21.42
N LYS A 823 -16.88 9.10 22.47
CA LYS A 823 -17.31 8.57 23.75
C LYS A 823 -18.55 7.66 23.57
N ALA A 824 -18.59 6.56 24.33
CA ALA A 824 -19.71 5.62 24.34
C ALA A 824 -21.06 6.36 24.57
N GLY A 825 -22.09 6.00 23.79
CA GLY A 825 -23.42 6.63 23.84
C GLY A 825 -23.58 7.83 22.90
N LYS A 826 -22.55 8.30 22.21
CA LYS A 826 -22.67 9.38 21.21
C LYS A 826 -23.10 8.78 19.85
N LYS A 827 -24.30 9.11 19.41
CA LYS A 827 -24.90 8.58 18.17
C LYS A 827 -24.74 9.55 17.00
N CYS A 828 -24.61 9.00 15.82
CA CYS A 828 -24.64 9.80 14.59
C CYS A 828 -26.03 10.45 14.41
N PRO A 829 -26.11 11.77 14.19
CA PRO A 829 -27.38 12.46 14.04
C PRO A 829 -28.16 12.03 12.79
N GLU A 830 -27.50 11.51 11.76
CA GLU A 830 -28.13 11.09 10.50
C GLU A 830 -28.62 9.64 10.54
N CYS A 831 -27.82 8.69 11.02
CA CYS A 831 -28.15 7.27 10.95
C CYS A 831 -28.33 6.58 12.31
N GLY A 832 -28.17 7.30 13.43
CA GLY A 832 -28.29 6.75 14.77
C GLY A 832 -27.18 5.78 15.22
N SER A 833 -26.21 5.46 14.35
CA SER A 833 -25.11 4.56 14.66
C SER A 833 -24.13 5.15 15.68
N GLU A 834 -23.58 4.31 16.56
CA GLU A 834 -22.52 4.69 17.51
C GLU A 834 -21.11 4.62 16.93
N SER A 835 -20.97 4.37 15.61
CA SER A 835 -19.69 4.24 14.91
C SER A 835 -19.09 5.60 14.53
N LEU A 836 -19.01 6.52 15.49
CA LEU A 836 -18.37 7.82 15.31
C LEU A 836 -16.89 7.74 15.69
N VAL A 837 -16.03 8.21 14.78
CA VAL A 837 -14.58 8.33 15.01
C VAL A 837 -14.09 9.74 14.69
N TYR A 838 -13.01 10.15 15.33
CA TYR A 838 -12.31 11.38 14.97
C TYR A 838 -11.49 11.14 13.71
N GLN A 839 -11.59 12.05 12.76
CA GLN A 839 -10.77 12.08 11.55
C GLN A 839 -10.48 13.54 11.19
N GLU A 840 -9.19 13.92 11.15
CA GLU A 840 -8.73 15.30 10.91
C GLU A 840 -9.42 16.32 11.87
N GLY A 841 -9.61 15.94 13.14
CA GLY A 841 -10.29 16.74 14.15
C GLY A 841 -11.81 16.82 14.01
N CYS A 842 -12.42 16.15 13.02
CA CYS A 842 -13.87 16.08 12.81
C CYS A 842 -14.42 14.74 13.30
N LEU A 843 -15.68 14.73 13.80
CA LEU A 843 -16.36 13.47 14.08
C LEU A 843 -17.04 12.96 12.82
N LYS A 844 -16.62 11.78 12.35
CA LYS A 844 -17.15 11.14 11.17
C LYS A 844 -17.81 9.81 11.51
N CYS A 845 -18.98 9.58 10.96
CA CYS A 845 -19.68 8.31 11.08
C CYS A 845 -19.08 7.29 10.08
N GLN A 846 -18.62 6.16 10.58
CA GLN A 846 -18.11 5.09 9.73
C GLN A 846 -19.21 4.34 8.98
N ASN A 847 -20.47 4.47 9.43
CA ASN A 847 -21.60 3.76 8.84
C ASN A 847 -22.23 4.51 7.66
N CYS A 848 -22.47 5.82 7.78
CA CYS A 848 -23.15 6.61 6.73
C CYS A 848 -22.27 7.71 6.12
N GLY A 849 -21.03 7.85 6.56
CA GLY A 849 -20.11 8.88 6.04
C GLY A 849 -20.40 10.31 6.55
N HIS A 850 -21.47 10.53 7.30
CA HIS A 850 -21.79 11.85 7.87
C HIS A 850 -20.60 12.38 8.67
N SER A 851 -20.19 13.63 8.40
CA SER A 851 -19.09 14.30 9.09
C SER A 851 -19.58 15.60 9.71
N LYS A 852 -19.34 15.77 11.02
CA LYS A 852 -19.57 17.00 11.73
C LYS A 852 -18.24 17.61 12.15
N CYS A 853 -17.77 18.57 11.36
CA CYS A 853 -16.72 19.51 11.77
C CYS A 853 -17.43 20.66 12.49
N GLY A 854 -17.23 20.81 13.79
CA GLY A 854 -17.91 21.82 14.60
C GLY A 854 -17.59 23.25 14.19
#